data_58dbb020d3b7374983dc3a9f2db090e9
#
_entry.id   58dbb020d3b7374983dc3a9f2db090e9
#
_cell.length_a   1.000
_cell.length_b   1.000
_cell.length_c   1.000
_cell.angle_alpha   90.00
_cell.angle_beta   90.00
_cell.angle_gamma   90.00
#
_symmetry.space_group_name_H-M   'P 1'
#
loop_
_entity.id
_entity.type
_entity.pdbx_description
1 polymer ?
#
loop_
_entity_poly.entity_id
_entity_poly.type
_entity_poly.pdbx_seq_one_letter_code
_entity_poly.pdbx_strand_id
1 'polypeptide(L)'
;TITLETGKLAKQADGSVMLRMGNTMLLATVCAAKDAVPGTDFMPLQVEYKEKFAAFGRFPGGFTKREGRASDYEILTSRLVDRALRPLFPDNYHAEVYVNIILFSADGVDMPDALAGLAASAALAVSDIPFNGPISEVRVARIDGQFVINPTFDQLEKADMDLMVAATYDNIMMVEGEMHEVSEAELLEAMKVAHEAIKVHCKAQMELTEEVGKTVKREYNHEVNDEELRKAVREACYDKAYAVAASGNNNKHERFDAFDAIREEFKAQFSEEELEEKAPLIDRYYHDVEKEAMRRSILDEGKRLDGRKTTEIRPIWCEVGPLPGPHGSAIFTRGETQSLTSVTLGTKLDEKIIDNVLEHGKERFLLHYNFPPFSTGEAKAQRGVGRREIGHGHLAWRALKGQIPADYPYVVRVVSEILESNGSSSMATVCAGTLALMDAGVKIKKPVSGIAMGLIKNPGEEKYAVLSDILGDEDHLGDMDFKVTGTRDGITATQMDIKVDGLSYEILERALNQAKEGRMHILDKITETIAEPRADLKDHAPRIETMTIPKEFIGAVIGPGGKIIQGMQEETGAVITIEETDGMGRIEVSGTNKKCIDDAMRMIKAIVAVPEVGEVYKGKVRSIMPYGAFIEFLPGKDGLLHISEIDWKRLETVEEAGIKEGDEIEVKLIDIDPKTGKFKLSRKVLMPRPEKK
;
A
#
# COMPACT_ATOMS: atom_id res chain seq x y z
N THR A 1 -18.58 24.43 -2.63
CA THR A 1 -18.82 25.14 -1.36
C THR A 1 -18.79 24.15 -0.23
N ILE A 2 -18.03 24.47 0.84
CA ILE A 2 -18.00 23.72 2.10
C ILE A 2 -18.75 24.55 3.16
N THR A 3 -19.63 23.93 3.91
CA THR A 3 -20.40 24.55 5.00
C THR A 3 -20.02 23.93 6.33
N LEU A 4 -19.75 24.74 7.34
CA LEU A 4 -19.53 24.34 8.72
C LEU A 4 -20.69 24.83 9.58
N GLU A 5 -21.42 23.92 10.23
CA GLU A 5 -22.56 24.22 11.11
C GLU A 5 -22.25 23.71 12.53
N THR A 6 -22.47 24.55 13.52
CA THR A 6 -22.32 24.19 14.94
C THR A 6 -23.52 24.60 15.77
N GLY A 7 -23.63 24.07 16.98
CA GLY A 7 -24.68 24.44 17.95
C GLY A 7 -26.01 23.70 17.81
N LYS A 8 -26.17 22.86 16.79
CA LYS A 8 -27.42 22.11 16.54
C LYS A 8 -27.36 20.66 17.04
N LEU A 9 -26.27 19.97 16.78
CA LEU A 9 -26.10 18.55 17.06
C LEU A 9 -25.05 18.29 18.12
N ALA A 10 -25.13 17.15 18.81
CA ALA A 10 -24.15 16.65 19.76
C ALA A 10 -23.75 17.68 20.85
N LYS A 11 -24.69 18.33 21.44
CA LYS A 11 -24.49 19.45 22.41
C LYS A 11 -23.81 19.06 23.74
N GLN A 12 -23.67 17.77 24.03
CA GLN A 12 -22.95 17.29 25.21
C GLN A 12 -21.44 17.14 24.98
N ALA A 13 -20.98 17.15 23.73
CA ALA A 13 -19.57 17.21 23.43
C ALA A 13 -18.99 18.59 23.71
N ASP A 14 -17.71 18.68 24.02
CA ASP A 14 -17.02 19.96 24.22
C ASP A 14 -17.06 20.83 22.95
N GLY A 15 -17.02 20.20 21.79
CA GLY A 15 -17.22 20.84 20.50
C GLY A 15 -17.81 19.86 19.47
N SER A 16 -18.64 20.38 18.58
CA SER A 16 -19.22 19.60 17.50
C SER A 16 -19.47 20.46 16.27
N VAL A 17 -19.17 19.92 15.09
CA VAL A 17 -19.38 20.58 13.80
C VAL A 17 -19.92 19.56 12.80
N MET A 18 -20.99 19.92 12.11
CA MET A 18 -21.44 19.24 10.90
C MET A 18 -20.81 19.95 9.71
N LEU A 19 -19.95 19.23 8.99
CA LEU A 19 -19.36 19.68 7.73
C LEU A 19 -20.17 19.12 6.56
N ARG A 20 -20.45 19.96 5.58
CA ARG A 20 -21.14 19.57 4.36
C ARG A 20 -20.42 20.07 3.13
N MET A 21 -20.20 19.19 2.17
CA MET A 21 -19.80 19.50 0.80
C MET A 21 -20.68 18.68 -0.17
N GLY A 22 -21.47 19.38 -0.99
CA GLY A 22 -22.47 18.68 -1.81
C GLY A 22 -23.45 17.88 -0.95
N ASN A 23 -23.56 16.59 -1.20
CA ASN A 23 -24.36 15.64 -0.41
C ASN A 23 -23.51 14.85 0.61
N THR A 24 -22.22 15.12 0.68
CA THR A 24 -21.33 14.52 1.68
C THR A 24 -21.38 15.30 2.97
N MET A 25 -21.71 14.63 4.08
CA MET A 25 -21.86 15.23 5.40
C MET A 25 -21.14 14.43 6.48
N LEU A 26 -20.24 15.10 7.18
CA LEU A 26 -19.46 14.58 8.31
C LEU A 26 -19.81 15.28 9.59
N LEU A 27 -20.11 14.54 10.65
CA LEU A 27 -20.18 15.07 12.01
C LEU A 27 -18.86 14.80 12.73
N ALA A 28 -18.17 15.85 13.15
CA ALA A 28 -17.02 15.77 14.02
C ALA A 28 -17.40 16.21 15.44
N THR A 29 -16.98 15.44 16.43
CA THR A 29 -17.14 15.75 17.85
C THR A 29 -15.81 15.62 18.58
N VAL A 30 -15.60 16.48 19.57
CA VAL A 30 -14.42 16.44 20.44
C VAL A 30 -14.85 16.48 21.90
N CYS A 31 -14.22 15.63 22.69
CA CYS A 31 -14.38 15.59 24.13
C CYS A 31 -13.02 15.47 24.79
N ALA A 32 -12.77 16.21 25.87
CA ALA A 32 -11.55 16.12 26.64
C ALA A 32 -11.86 15.86 28.12
N ALA A 33 -11.04 15.04 28.77
CA ALA A 33 -11.05 14.89 30.19
C ALA A 33 -10.69 16.24 30.84
N LYS A 34 -11.22 16.50 32.03
CA LYS A 34 -10.96 17.74 32.77
C LYS A 34 -9.50 17.83 33.21
N ASP A 35 -8.99 16.73 33.73
CA ASP A 35 -7.65 16.63 34.27
C ASP A 35 -6.89 15.49 33.62
N ALA A 36 -5.55 15.58 33.59
CA ALA A 36 -4.70 14.49 33.17
C ALA A 36 -4.66 13.37 34.22
N VAL A 37 -4.46 12.14 33.79
CA VAL A 37 -4.14 11.03 34.70
C VAL A 37 -2.77 11.31 35.32
N PRO A 38 -2.59 11.24 36.67
CA PRO A 38 -1.30 11.50 37.30
C PRO A 38 -0.17 10.66 36.68
N GLY A 39 0.95 11.30 36.38
CA GLY A 39 2.12 10.67 35.77
C GLY A 39 2.11 10.55 34.23
N THR A 40 1.07 11.05 33.58
CA THR A 40 1.02 11.14 32.11
C THR A 40 1.97 12.25 31.62
N ASP A 41 2.90 11.92 30.77
CA ASP A 41 3.94 12.82 30.20
C ASP A 41 3.80 12.99 28.67
N PHE A 42 2.72 12.53 28.09
CA PHE A 42 2.42 12.60 26.65
C PHE A 42 0.99 13.09 26.41
N MET A 43 0.69 13.42 25.16
CA MET A 43 -0.65 13.79 24.70
C MET A 43 -1.48 12.54 24.37
N PRO A 44 -2.45 12.13 25.22
CA PRO A 44 -3.28 10.96 24.97
C PRO A 44 -4.45 11.30 24.03
N LEU A 45 -4.13 11.60 22.78
CA LEU A 45 -5.09 11.86 21.71
C LEU A 45 -5.54 10.56 21.05
N GLN A 46 -6.84 10.40 20.90
CA GLN A 46 -7.43 9.33 20.11
C GLN A 46 -8.34 9.92 19.04
N VAL A 47 -8.06 9.61 17.78
CA VAL A 47 -8.87 10.01 16.63
C VAL A 47 -9.51 8.77 16.02
N GLU A 48 -10.82 8.83 15.80
CA GLU A 48 -11.57 7.79 15.10
C GLU A 48 -12.36 8.40 13.94
N TYR A 49 -12.18 7.85 12.78
CA TYR A 49 -12.97 8.12 11.58
C TYR A 49 -13.79 6.89 11.23
N LYS A 50 -15.08 7.07 10.99
CA LYS A 50 -16.02 5.99 10.67
C LYS A 50 -16.92 6.37 9.51
N GLU A 51 -17.13 5.44 8.61
CA GLU A 51 -18.13 5.53 7.56
C GLU A 51 -19.28 4.58 7.87
N LYS A 52 -20.50 5.11 7.90
CA LYS A 52 -21.69 4.30 8.09
C LYS A 52 -22.27 3.87 6.75
N PHE A 53 -22.57 2.59 6.58
CA PHE A 53 -23.24 2.11 5.37
C PHE A 53 -24.58 2.80 5.11
N ALA A 54 -25.27 3.16 6.18
CA ALA A 54 -26.50 3.95 6.12
C ALA A 54 -26.32 5.32 5.44
N ALA A 55 -25.12 5.91 5.50
CA ALA A 55 -24.82 7.19 4.86
C ALA A 55 -24.96 7.14 3.32
N PHE A 56 -24.78 5.98 2.74
CA PHE A 56 -24.93 5.72 1.30
C PHE A 56 -26.14 4.84 0.97
N GLY A 57 -27.06 4.66 1.93
CA GLY A 57 -28.28 3.87 1.73
C GLY A 57 -28.01 2.36 1.52
N ARG A 58 -26.95 1.82 2.08
CA ARG A 58 -26.51 0.43 1.88
C ARG A 58 -26.51 -0.37 3.17
N PHE A 59 -26.59 -1.70 3.02
CA PHE A 59 -26.36 -2.62 4.12
C PHE A 59 -24.90 -3.04 4.19
N PRO A 60 -24.33 -3.15 5.41
CA PRO A 60 -23.01 -3.79 5.56
C PRO A 60 -23.03 -5.22 5.04
N GLY A 61 -21.92 -5.66 4.47
CA GLY A 61 -21.67 -7.06 4.19
C GLY A 61 -21.61 -7.89 5.47
N GLY A 62 -21.30 -9.16 5.35
CA GLY A 62 -21.19 -10.05 6.48
C GLY A 62 -22.53 -10.54 7.05
N PHE A 63 -22.45 -11.46 8.01
CA PHE A 63 -23.60 -12.19 8.55
C PHE A 63 -24.51 -11.31 9.42
N THR A 64 -23.95 -10.48 10.28
CA THR A 64 -24.72 -9.66 11.25
C THR A 64 -25.34 -8.42 10.65
N LYS A 65 -24.98 -8.06 9.39
CA LYS A 65 -25.43 -6.83 8.74
C LYS A 65 -25.22 -5.56 9.58
N ARG A 66 -24.09 -5.52 10.30
CA ARG A 66 -23.71 -4.42 11.18
C ARG A 66 -22.23 -4.10 10.97
N GLU A 67 -21.87 -2.82 11.06
CA GLU A 67 -20.48 -2.38 11.07
C GLU A 67 -19.73 -3.04 12.24
N GLY A 68 -18.58 -3.62 11.94
CA GLY A 68 -17.72 -4.28 12.91
C GLY A 68 -16.49 -3.44 13.27
N ARG A 69 -15.33 -4.06 13.14
CA ARG A 69 -14.04 -3.37 13.32
C ARG A 69 -13.84 -2.33 12.23
N ALA A 70 -13.05 -1.29 12.55
CA ALA A 70 -12.66 -0.30 11.57
C ALA A 70 -11.91 -0.96 10.40
N SER A 71 -12.24 -0.55 9.18
CA SER A 71 -11.51 -0.95 7.97
C SER A 71 -10.12 -0.30 7.95
N ASP A 72 -9.21 -0.87 7.16
CA ASP A 72 -7.89 -0.26 6.95
C ASP A 72 -8.01 1.19 6.45
N TYR A 73 -8.94 1.44 5.55
CA TYR A 73 -9.24 2.79 5.04
C TYR A 73 -9.66 3.76 6.16
N GLU A 74 -10.55 3.36 7.06
CA GLU A 74 -10.95 4.17 8.22
C GLU A 74 -9.78 4.40 9.19
N ILE A 75 -8.93 3.40 9.39
CA ILE A 75 -7.72 3.52 10.22
C ILE A 75 -6.72 4.50 9.58
N LEU A 76 -6.50 4.42 8.28
CA LEU A 76 -5.59 5.30 7.56
C LEU A 76 -6.07 6.76 7.61
N THR A 77 -7.35 6.99 7.40
CA THR A 77 -7.95 8.33 7.53
C THR A 77 -7.82 8.87 8.95
N SER A 78 -8.09 8.05 9.97
CA SER A 78 -7.89 8.43 11.38
C SER A 78 -6.45 8.82 11.67
N ARG A 79 -5.47 8.12 11.11
CA ARG A 79 -4.05 8.41 11.27
C ARG A 79 -3.63 9.73 10.62
N LEU A 80 -4.16 10.05 9.45
CA LEU A 80 -3.90 11.33 8.78
C LEU A 80 -4.38 12.49 9.66
N VAL A 81 -5.59 12.39 10.18
CA VAL A 81 -6.16 13.42 11.07
C VAL A 81 -5.39 13.53 12.39
N ASP A 82 -5.05 12.40 13.02
CA ASP A 82 -4.23 12.39 14.24
C ASP A 82 -2.90 13.12 14.03
N ARG A 83 -2.19 12.80 12.97
CA ARG A 83 -0.90 13.42 12.64
C ARG A 83 -0.99 14.91 12.33
N ALA A 84 -2.12 15.35 11.77
CA ALA A 84 -2.39 16.76 11.54
C ALA A 84 -2.68 17.53 12.84
N LEU A 85 -3.46 16.94 13.75
CA LEU A 85 -3.91 17.60 14.98
C LEU A 85 -2.89 17.55 16.11
N ARG A 86 -2.24 16.40 16.30
CA ARG A 86 -1.38 16.11 17.46
C ARG A 86 -0.31 17.17 17.75
N PRO A 87 0.45 17.67 16.75
CA PRO A 87 1.51 18.67 16.98
C PRO A 87 0.99 20.03 17.47
N LEU A 88 -0.31 20.27 17.34
CA LEU A 88 -0.93 21.57 17.68
C LEU A 88 -1.52 21.64 19.08
N PHE A 89 -1.50 20.55 19.83
CA PHE A 89 -1.80 20.58 21.25
C PHE A 89 -0.58 21.12 22.02
N PRO A 90 -0.77 21.90 23.09
CA PRO A 90 0.36 22.35 23.91
C PRO A 90 1.17 21.18 24.48
N ASP A 91 2.48 21.30 24.54
CA ASP A 91 3.38 20.23 25.01
C ASP A 91 3.11 19.82 26.47
N ASN A 92 2.59 20.74 27.28
CA ASN A 92 2.24 20.53 28.69
C ASN A 92 0.78 20.16 28.92
N TYR A 93 0.01 19.87 27.86
CA TYR A 93 -1.37 19.41 27.96
C TYR A 93 -1.46 17.90 27.84
N HIS A 94 -1.90 17.23 28.91
CA HIS A 94 -1.85 15.76 29.02
C HIS A 94 -3.20 15.11 29.35
N ALA A 95 -4.31 15.85 29.24
CA ALA A 95 -5.64 15.28 29.38
C ALA A 95 -6.03 14.42 28.18
N GLU A 96 -6.79 13.36 28.40
CA GLU A 96 -7.32 12.55 27.31
C GLU A 96 -8.24 13.36 26.41
N VAL A 97 -8.01 13.28 25.09
CA VAL A 97 -8.85 13.91 24.07
C VAL A 97 -9.30 12.85 23.06
N TYR A 98 -10.61 12.81 22.84
CA TYR A 98 -11.24 11.94 21.85
C TYR A 98 -11.87 12.78 20.75
N VAL A 99 -11.45 12.51 19.52
CA VAL A 99 -11.99 13.11 18.31
C VAL A 99 -12.69 12.03 17.51
N ASN A 100 -13.99 12.20 17.27
CA ASN A 100 -14.80 11.28 16.48
C ASN A 100 -15.31 11.99 15.25
N ILE A 101 -15.11 11.39 14.09
CA ILE A 101 -15.57 11.90 12.80
C ILE A 101 -16.39 10.80 12.13
N ILE A 102 -17.65 11.08 11.84
CA ILE A 102 -18.58 10.08 11.33
C ILE A 102 -19.22 10.60 10.05
N LEU A 103 -19.15 9.79 9.01
CA LEU A 103 -19.86 10.02 7.74
C LEU A 103 -21.34 9.66 7.92
N PHE A 104 -22.23 10.64 7.72
CA PHE A 104 -23.69 10.46 7.84
C PHE A 104 -24.43 10.58 6.51
N SER A 105 -23.83 11.17 5.49
CA SER A 105 -24.40 11.26 4.15
C SER A 105 -23.30 11.27 3.10
N ALA A 106 -23.50 10.53 2.01
CA ALA A 106 -22.64 10.53 0.83
C ALA A 106 -23.42 10.09 -0.41
N ASP A 107 -23.01 10.55 -1.56
CA ASP A 107 -23.56 10.16 -2.85
C ASP A 107 -22.53 9.54 -3.82
N GLY A 108 -21.29 9.35 -3.35
CA GLY A 108 -20.20 8.79 -4.14
C GLY A 108 -19.56 9.81 -5.11
N VAL A 109 -19.83 11.09 -4.95
CA VAL A 109 -19.19 12.16 -5.75
C VAL A 109 -18.01 12.76 -5.03
N ASP A 110 -18.24 13.39 -3.87
CA ASP A 110 -17.18 14.01 -3.08
C ASP A 110 -16.54 13.00 -2.11
N MET A 111 -15.24 13.10 -1.92
CA MET A 111 -14.45 12.18 -1.09
C MET A 111 -14.44 12.64 0.38
N PRO A 112 -15.08 11.91 1.30
CA PRO A 112 -15.22 12.35 2.68
C PRO A 112 -13.91 12.34 3.47
N ASP A 113 -12.97 11.47 3.16
CA ASP A 113 -11.67 11.39 3.86
C ASP A 113 -10.85 12.68 3.71
N ALA A 114 -10.97 13.36 2.56
CA ALA A 114 -10.33 14.66 2.33
C ALA A 114 -10.90 15.80 3.18
N LEU A 115 -12.08 15.60 3.78
CA LEU A 115 -12.79 16.60 4.58
C LEU A 115 -12.68 16.34 6.09
N ALA A 116 -12.17 15.18 6.47
CA ALA A 116 -12.14 14.72 7.86
C ALA A 116 -11.26 15.62 8.75
N GLY A 117 -10.10 16.04 8.26
CA GLY A 117 -9.19 16.92 8.99
C GLY A 117 -9.81 18.30 9.28
N LEU A 118 -10.48 18.89 8.30
CA LEU A 118 -11.19 20.16 8.47
C LEU A 118 -12.33 20.02 9.48
N ALA A 119 -13.12 18.97 9.40
CA ALA A 119 -14.22 18.73 10.33
C ALA A 119 -13.72 18.59 11.78
N ALA A 120 -12.66 17.82 11.99
CA ALA A 120 -12.04 17.62 13.29
C ALA A 120 -11.46 18.92 13.87
N SER A 121 -10.72 19.68 13.06
CA SER A 121 -10.18 20.97 13.47
C SER A 121 -11.28 21.99 13.82
N ALA A 122 -12.32 22.05 13.00
CA ALA A 122 -13.47 22.94 13.28
C ALA A 122 -14.17 22.59 14.59
N ALA A 123 -14.32 21.31 14.93
CA ALA A 123 -14.87 20.87 16.21
C ALA A 123 -13.99 21.31 17.39
N LEU A 124 -12.66 21.22 17.26
CA LEU A 124 -11.72 21.76 18.26
C LEU A 124 -11.80 23.30 18.34
N ALA A 125 -11.91 23.97 17.21
CA ALA A 125 -11.99 25.44 17.14
C ALA A 125 -13.20 25.99 17.89
N VAL A 126 -14.36 25.34 17.82
CA VAL A 126 -15.58 25.73 18.54
C VAL A 126 -15.66 25.19 19.99
N SER A 127 -14.66 24.45 20.44
CA SER A 127 -14.50 23.98 21.81
C SER A 127 -13.60 24.89 22.63
N ASP A 128 -13.56 24.71 23.93
CA ASP A 128 -12.60 25.36 24.81
C ASP A 128 -11.36 24.51 25.10
N ILE A 129 -11.19 23.40 24.39
CA ILE A 129 -10.00 22.53 24.51
C ILE A 129 -8.75 23.30 24.03
N PRO A 130 -7.64 23.27 24.78
CA PRO A 130 -6.39 23.90 24.38
C PRO A 130 -5.88 23.32 23.04
N PHE A 131 -5.79 24.18 22.05
CA PHE A 131 -5.42 23.78 20.68
C PHE A 131 -4.88 24.98 19.91
N ASN A 132 -3.66 24.87 19.37
CA ASN A 132 -2.95 25.96 18.68
C ASN A 132 -3.24 25.96 17.16
N GLY A 133 -4.39 25.49 16.76
CA GLY A 133 -4.88 25.58 15.39
C GLY A 133 -5.48 26.97 15.07
N PRO A 134 -6.31 27.07 14.04
CA PRO A 134 -6.87 25.93 13.30
C PRO A 134 -5.91 25.29 12.31
N ILE A 135 -6.26 24.10 11.90
CA ILE A 135 -5.62 23.38 10.80
C ILE A 135 -6.69 22.96 9.80
N SER A 136 -6.32 22.73 8.56
CA SER A 136 -7.16 22.01 7.61
C SER A 136 -6.34 21.01 6.80
N GLU A 137 -7.06 20.10 6.20
CA GLU A 137 -6.53 19.07 5.32
C GLU A 137 -7.29 19.14 4.00
N VAL A 138 -6.58 19.06 2.89
CA VAL A 138 -7.16 18.95 1.55
C VAL A 138 -6.48 17.85 0.77
N ARG A 139 -7.22 17.25 -0.16
CA ARG A 139 -6.63 16.41 -1.20
C ARG A 139 -6.29 17.29 -2.41
N VAL A 140 -5.08 17.13 -2.92
CA VAL A 140 -4.65 17.75 -4.18
C VAL A 140 -4.38 16.63 -5.19
N ALA A 141 -5.02 16.71 -6.35
CA ALA A 141 -4.75 15.83 -7.48
C ALA A 141 -4.18 16.62 -8.63
N ARG A 142 -3.39 15.98 -9.49
CA ARG A 142 -2.97 16.57 -10.76
C ARG A 142 -3.57 15.76 -11.92
N ILE A 143 -4.33 16.45 -12.78
CA ILE A 143 -5.03 15.87 -13.91
C ILE A 143 -4.67 16.70 -15.15
N ASP A 144 -4.08 16.06 -16.16
CA ASP A 144 -3.62 16.72 -17.38
C ASP A 144 -2.71 17.95 -17.10
N GLY A 145 -1.82 17.81 -16.11
CA GLY A 145 -0.89 18.86 -15.68
C GLY A 145 -1.50 19.95 -14.82
N GLN A 146 -2.78 19.87 -14.47
CA GLN A 146 -3.49 20.89 -13.66
C GLN A 146 -3.83 20.36 -12.27
N PHE A 147 -3.61 21.18 -11.26
CA PHE A 147 -3.95 20.85 -9.87
C PHE A 147 -5.45 21.06 -9.61
N VAL A 148 -6.07 20.09 -8.95
CA VAL A 148 -7.46 20.12 -8.51
C VAL A 148 -7.50 19.87 -7.00
N ILE A 149 -8.14 20.80 -6.28
CA ILE A 149 -8.35 20.67 -4.84
C ILE A 149 -9.64 19.92 -4.56
N ASN A 150 -9.57 18.92 -3.67
CA ASN A 150 -10.68 18.04 -3.32
C ASN A 150 -11.40 17.50 -4.56
N PRO A 151 -10.69 16.73 -5.41
CA PRO A 151 -11.27 16.12 -6.60
C PRO A 151 -12.41 15.18 -6.24
N THR A 152 -13.32 14.97 -7.18
CA THR A 152 -14.31 13.90 -7.10
C THR A 152 -13.65 12.54 -7.32
N PHE A 153 -14.35 11.44 -6.99
CA PHE A 153 -13.86 10.10 -7.28
C PHE A 153 -13.49 9.90 -8.74
N ASP A 154 -14.35 10.32 -9.67
CA ASP A 154 -14.10 10.20 -11.12
C ASP A 154 -12.91 11.02 -11.61
N GLN A 155 -12.68 12.19 -11.00
CA GLN A 155 -11.51 13.00 -11.31
C GLN A 155 -10.22 12.36 -10.83
N LEU A 156 -10.23 11.76 -9.63
CA LEU A 156 -9.06 11.14 -9.03
C LEU A 156 -8.56 9.94 -9.85
N GLU A 157 -9.44 9.18 -10.48
CA GLU A 157 -9.06 8.05 -11.34
C GLU A 157 -8.15 8.46 -12.53
N LYS A 158 -8.21 9.71 -12.94
CA LYS A 158 -7.42 10.27 -14.06
C LYS A 158 -6.15 10.97 -13.61
N ALA A 159 -5.91 11.05 -12.31
CA ALA A 159 -4.82 11.81 -11.75
C ALA A 159 -3.49 11.03 -11.79
N ASP A 160 -2.40 11.74 -12.01
CA ASP A 160 -1.04 11.24 -11.87
C ASP A 160 -0.42 11.57 -10.50
N MET A 161 -1.16 12.30 -9.67
CA MET A 161 -0.80 12.65 -8.30
C MET A 161 -2.06 12.66 -7.44
N ASP A 162 -1.98 11.99 -6.29
CA ASP A 162 -2.99 11.99 -5.22
C ASP A 162 -2.28 12.29 -3.91
N LEU A 163 -2.43 13.51 -3.41
CA LEU A 163 -1.70 14.01 -2.28
C LEU A 163 -2.64 14.60 -1.23
N MET A 164 -2.53 14.14 0.02
CA MET A 164 -3.17 14.76 1.18
C MET A 164 -2.19 15.72 1.84
N VAL A 165 -2.62 16.94 2.06
CA VAL A 165 -1.82 17.98 2.72
C VAL A 165 -2.60 18.57 3.87
N ALA A 166 -1.99 18.64 5.04
CA ALA A 166 -2.51 19.37 6.20
C ALA A 166 -1.60 20.53 6.55
N ALA A 167 -2.20 21.67 6.83
CA ALA A 167 -1.48 22.89 7.18
C ALA A 167 -2.30 23.78 8.13
N THR A 168 -1.58 24.52 8.95
CA THR A 168 -2.13 25.70 9.63
C THR A 168 -2.19 26.87 8.63
N TYR A 169 -2.65 28.02 9.05
CA TYR A 169 -2.62 29.19 8.20
C TYR A 169 -1.21 29.51 7.69
N ASP A 170 -0.21 29.36 8.54
CA ASP A 170 1.17 29.76 8.23
C ASP A 170 2.06 28.59 7.77
N ASN A 171 1.83 27.36 8.23
CA ASN A 171 2.79 26.27 8.09
C ASN A 171 2.16 24.96 7.60
N ILE A 172 2.85 24.30 6.65
CA ILE A 172 2.57 22.92 6.28
C ILE A 172 3.01 22.00 7.42
N MET A 173 2.13 21.07 7.83
CA MET A 173 2.37 20.17 8.96
C MET A 173 2.45 18.71 8.57
N MET A 174 1.71 18.29 7.56
CA MET A 174 1.65 16.89 7.13
C MET A 174 1.42 16.80 5.62
N VAL A 175 2.13 15.89 4.98
CA VAL A 175 1.94 15.56 3.56
C VAL A 175 2.01 14.05 3.43
N GLU A 176 1.07 13.46 2.70
CA GLU A 176 1.09 12.02 2.39
C GLU A 176 0.37 11.75 1.07
N GLY A 177 0.96 10.91 0.23
CA GLY A 177 0.29 10.52 -0.99
C GLY A 177 1.13 9.67 -1.91
N GLU A 178 0.56 9.45 -3.09
CA GLU A 178 1.13 8.67 -4.17
C GLU A 178 1.12 9.42 -5.48
N MET A 179 2.03 9.07 -6.36
CA MET A 179 2.17 9.73 -7.64
C MET A 179 2.87 8.85 -8.66
N HIS A 180 2.74 9.20 -9.92
CA HIS A 180 3.32 8.48 -11.04
C HIS A 180 4.63 9.16 -11.49
N GLU A 181 5.71 8.92 -10.73
CA GLU A 181 7.06 9.39 -11.08
C GLU A 181 7.13 10.90 -11.32
N VAL A 182 6.65 11.68 -10.36
CA VAL A 182 6.72 13.14 -10.43
C VAL A 182 8.06 13.67 -9.91
N SER A 183 8.44 14.86 -10.35
CA SER A 183 9.64 15.54 -9.87
C SER A 183 9.45 16.14 -8.48
N GLU A 184 10.55 16.46 -7.81
CA GLU A 184 10.58 17.16 -6.53
C GLU A 184 9.94 18.55 -6.63
N ALA A 185 10.18 19.26 -7.74
CA ALA A 185 9.58 20.57 -8.00
C ALA A 185 8.06 20.49 -8.18
N GLU A 186 7.56 19.48 -8.87
CA GLU A 186 6.11 19.24 -9.06
C GLU A 186 5.43 18.91 -7.74
N LEU A 187 6.05 18.10 -6.87
CA LEU A 187 5.55 17.81 -5.54
C LEU A 187 5.47 19.08 -4.68
N LEU A 188 6.52 19.89 -4.70
CA LEU A 188 6.56 21.14 -3.95
C LEU A 188 5.47 22.11 -4.41
N GLU A 189 5.23 22.21 -5.71
CA GLU A 189 4.17 23.06 -6.28
C GLU A 189 2.78 22.58 -5.83
N ALA A 190 2.54 21.29 -5.80
CA ALA A 190 1.29 20.71 -5.28
C ALA A 190 1.06 21.11 -3.80
N MET A 191 2.13 21.08 -2.98
CA MET A 191 2.07 21.51 -1.59
C MET A 191 1.70 22.98 -1.45
N LYS A 192 2.24 23.85 -2.30
CA LYS A 192 1.91 25.29 -2.33
C LYS A 192 0.46 25.53 -2.68
N VAL A 193 -0.04 24.86 -3.72
CA VAL A 193 -1.44 24.96 -4.16
C VAL A 193 -2.39 24.50 -3.05
N ALA A 194 -2.08 23.40 -2.38
CA ALA A 194 -2.85 22.90 -1.25
C ALA A 194 -2.87 23.91 -0.09
N HIS A 195 -1.73 24.51 0.24
CA HIS A 195 -1.64 25.46 1.34
C HIS A 195 -2.50 26.71 1.12
N GLU A 196 -2.53 27.26 -0.11
CA GLU A 196 -3.40 28.39 -0.44
C GLU A 196 -4.89 28.07 -0.24
N ALA A 197 -5.34 26.86 -0.61
CA ALA A 197 -6.70 26.41 -0.34
C ALA A 197 -6.96 26.24 1.17
N ILE A 198 -6.01 25.70 1.91
CA ILE A 198 -6.12 25.49 3.36
C ILE A 198 -6.23 26.81 4.12
N LYS A 199 -5.55 27.88 3.69
CA LYS A 199 -5.65 29.21 4.32
C LYS A 199 -7.08 29.73 4.35
N VAL A 200 -7.87 29.46 3.30
CA VAL A 200 -9.29 29.83 3.27
C VAL A 200 -10.08 29.08 4.34
N HIS A 201 -9.80 27.78 4.51
CA HIS A 201 -10.43 26.96 5.53
C HIS A 201 -10.05 27.39 6.95
N CYS A 202 -8.81 27.73 7.19
CA CYS A 202 -8.35 28.22 8.49
C CYS A 202 -9.00 29.56 8.86
N LYS A 203 -9.10 30.47 7.90
CA LYS A 203 -9.77 31.76 8.10
C LYS A 203 -11.24 31.60 8.47
N ALA A 204 -11.97 30.73 7.77
CA ALA A 204 -13.37 30.42 8.08
C ALA A 204 -13.54 29.83 9.49
N GLN A 205 -12.62 28.98 9.93
CA GLN A 205 -12.63 28.43 11.29
C GLN A 205 -12.36 29.50 12.35
N MET A 206 -11.45 30.44 12.08
CA MET A 206 -11.15 31.55 12.98
C MET A 206 -12.38 32.46 13.16
N GLU A 207 -13.07 32.79 12.08
CA GLU A 207 -14.34 33.54 12.09
C GLU A 207 -15.41 32.79 12.88
N LEU A 208 -15.55 31.48 12.69
CA LEU A 208 -16.49 30.66 13.43
C LEU A 208 -16.17 30.61 14.95
N THR A 209 -14.90 30.52 15.31
CA THR A 209 -14.43 30.54 16.70
C THR A 209 -14.82 31.84 17.40
N GLU A 210 -14.65 32.99 16.74
CA GLU A 210 -15.04 34.31 17.24
C GLU A 210 -16.55 34.38 17.44
N GLU A 211 -17.33 33.92 16.47
CA GLU A 211 -18.80 33.98 16.51
C GLU A 211 -19.39 33.13 17.65
N VAL A 212 -18.79 31.97 17.92
CA VAL A 212 -19.25 31.12 19.06
C VAL A 212 -18.65 31.54 20.41
N GLY A 213 -17.72 32.49 20.43
CA GLY A 213 -17.10 33.01 21.65
C GLY A 213 -16.10 32.04 22.30
N LYS A 214 -15.42 31.21 21.53
CA LYS A 214 -14.46 30.21 22.01
C LYS A 214 -12.98 30.57 21.68
N THR A 215 -12.68 31.84 21.58
CA THR A 215 -11.31 32.35 21.38
C THR A 215 -10.41 32.10 22.60
N VAL A 216 -10.99 32.08 23.79
CA VAL A 216 -10.28 31.76 25.04
C VAL A 216 -10.48 30.28 25.37
N LYS A 217 -9.39 29.55 25.46
CA LYS A 217 -9.40 28.14 25.81
C LYS A 217 -9.34 27.92 27.30
N ARG A 218 -9.77 26.75 27.79
CA ARG A 218 -9.79 26.40 29.23
C ARG A 218 -8.37 26.47 29.82
N GLU A 219 -8.34 26.86 31.08
CA GLU A 219 -7.09 26.79 31.86
C GLU A 219 -6.84 25.35 32.31
N TYR A 220 -5.58 24.96 32.40
CA TYR A 220 -5.16 23.66 32.87
C TYR A 220 -3.79 23.74 33.57
N ASN A 221 -3.50 22.76 34.41
CA ASN A 221 -2.20 22.59 35.06
C ASN A 221 -1.86 21.11 35.13
N HIS A 222 -1.23 20.60 34.09
CA HIS A 222 -0.92 19.19 33.93
C HIS A 222 0.56 18.85 34.14
N GLU A 223 1.39 19.86 34.38
CA GLU A 223 2.80 19.66 34.70
C GLU A 223 3.16 20.41 35.98
N VAL A 224 3.92 19.73 36.82
CA VAL A 224 4.64 20.35 37.93
C VAL A 224 6.09 20.52 37.49
N ASN A 225 6.64 21.72 37.60
CA ASN A 225 8.00 22.06 37.26
C ASN A 225 8.80 22.50 38.49
N ASP A 226 10.07 22.13 38.51
CA ASP A 226 11.07 22.58 39.47
C ASP A 226 12.25 23.19 38.69
N GLU A 227 12.26 24.51 38.55
CA GLU A 227 13.25 25.18 37.73
C GLU A 227 14.67 25.13 38.32
N GLU A 228 14.81 25.02 39.64
CA GLU A 228 16.11 24.84 40.27
C GLU A 228 16.68 23.43 39.94
N LEU A 229 15.83 22.41 39.99
CA LEU A 229 16.20 21.05 39.62
C LEU A 229 16.54 20.97 38.12
N ARG A 230 15.74 21.61 37.27
CA ARG A 230 15.99 21.68 35.82
C ARG A 230 17.38 22.25 35.52
N LYS A 231 17.70 23.36 36.15
CA LYS A 231 19.03 24.01 36.02
C LYS A 231 20.15 23.09 36.53
N ALA A 232 19.95 22.44 37.67
CA ALA A 232 20.94 21.51 38.24
C ALA A 232 21.20 20.33 37.33
N VAL A 233 20.17 19.73 36.74
CA VAL A 233 20.30 18.64 35.77
C VAL A 233 21.09 19.08 34.55
N ARG A 234 20.77 20.26 33.99
CA ARG A 234 21.48 20.79 32.84
C ARG A 234 22.96 21.04 33.12
N GLU A 235 23.26 21.73 34.20
CA GLU A 235 24.65 22.03 34.58
C GLU A 235 25.49 20.79 34.85
N ALA A 236 24.92 19.77 35.46
CA ALA A 236 25.62 18.52 35.77
C ALA A 236 25.76 17.57 34.58
N CYS A 237 24.80 17.55 33.66
CA CYS A 237 24.67 16.50 32.63
C CYS A 237 25.02 16.93 31.22
N TYR A 238 24.88 18.22 30.87
CA TYR A 238 24.98 18.67 29.46
C TYR A 238 26.31 18.32 28.80
N ASP A 239 27.45 18.67 29.44
CA ASP A 239 28.77 18.44 28.85
C ASP A 239 29.06 16.94 28.66
N LYS A 240 28.61 16.10 29.59
CA LYS A 240 28.73 14.66 29.51
C LYS A 240 27.83 14.09 28.38
N ALA A 241 26.61 14.56 28.28
CA ALA A 241 25.67 14.16 27.22
C ALA A 241 26.17 14.60 25.83
N TYR A 242 26.73 15.80 25.73
CA TYR A 242 27.34 16.30 24.50
C TYR A 242 28.53 15.42 24.07
N ALA A 243 29.38 15.01 25.01
CA ALA A 243 30.51 14.12 24.73
C ALA A 243 30.03 12.75 24.17
N VAL A 244 28.94 12.20 24.68
CA VAL A 244 28.34 10.97 24.15
C VAL A 244 27.75 11.21 22.77
N ALA A 245 26.99 12.28 22.58
CA ALA A 245 26.40 12.65 21.28
C ALA A 245 27.47 12.85 20.20
N ALA A 246 28.60 13.45 20.52
CA ALA A 246 29.70 13.70 19.60
C ALA A 246 30.69 12.53 19.46
N SER A 247 30.54 11.45 20.23
CA SER A 247 31.46 10.31 20.22
C SER A 247 31.46 9.52 18.92
N GLY A 248 30.36 9.59 18.16
CA GLY A 248 30.22 8.87 16.90
C GLY A 248 30.10 7.33 17.06
N ASN A 249 29.68 6.85 18.22
CA ASN A 249 29.47 5.43 18.43
C ASN A 249 28.24 4.92 17.65
N ASN A 250 28.45 4.02 16.72
CA ASN A 250 27.39 3.46 15.87
C ASN A 250 26.55 2.36 16.54
N ASN A 251 26.94 1.88 17.72
CA ASN A 251 26.18 0.89 18.47
C ASN A 251 25.07 1.55 19.30
N LYS A 252 23.82 1.27 18.95
CA LYS A 252 22.64 1.85 19.61
C LYS A 252 22.59 1.53 21.12
N HIS A 253 22.88 0.29 21.51
CA HIS A 253 22.82 -0.12 22.92
C HIS A 253 23.92 0.54 23.76
N GLU A 254 25.12 0.60 23.23
CA GLU A 254 26.22 1.28 23.93
C GLU A 254 25.95 2.78 24.09
N ARG A 255 25.37 3.44 23.09
CA ARG A 255 24.97 4.85 23.22
C ARG A 255 23.88 5.02 24.27
N PHE A 256 22.86 4.15 24.25
CA PHE A 256 21.79 4.18 25.25
C PHE A 256 22.35 4.01 26.67
N ASP A 257 23.19 3.01 26.87
CA ASP A 257 23.83 2.77 28.17
C ASP A 257 24.68 3.94 28.63
N ALA A 258 25.40 4.60 27.71
CA ALA A 258 26.22 5.78 28.01
C ALA A 258 25.37 6.99 28.41
N PHE A 259 24.25 7.24 27.75
CA PHE A 259 23.31 8.29 28.15
C PHE A 259 22.61 7.96 29.47
N ASP A 260 22.20 6.72 29.64
CA ASP A 260 21.54 6.26 30.87
C ASP A 260 22.45 6.38 32.10
N ALA A 261 23.73 6.05 31.96
CA ALA A 261 24.72 6.16 33.02
C ALA A 261 24.86 7.61 33.54
N ILE A 262 24.76 8.60 32.69
CA ILE A 262 24.82 10.02 33.08
C ILE A 262 23.61 10.39 33.95
N ARG A 263 22.42 9.96 33.54
CA ARG A 263 21.18 10.17 34.30
C ARG A 263 21.22 9.50 35.67
N GLU A 264 21.63 8.24 35.71
CA GLU A 264 21.72 7.47 36.95
C GLU A 264 22.79 8.03 37.92
N GLU A 265 23.91 8.54 37.38
CA GLU A 265 24.92 9.24 38.20
C GLU A 265 24.36 10.48 38.88
N PHE A 266 23.53 11.24 38.15
CA PHE A 266 22.85 12.42 38.73
C PHE A 266 21.85 11.99 39.80
N LYS A 267 21.05 10.97 39.56
CA LYS A 267 20.06 10.45 40.52
C LYS A 267 20.71 9.92 41.79
N ALA A 268 21.94 9.39 41.72
CA ALA A 268 22.66 8.84 42.85
C ALA A 268 22.99 9.85 43.97
N GLN A 269 22.83 11.15 43.69
CA GLN A 269 23.00 12.23 44.67
C GLN A 269 21.82 12.37 45.65
N PHE A 270 20.71 11.74 45.37
CA PHE A 270 19.46 11.85 46.12
C PHE A 270 19.15 10.60 46.92
N SER A 271 18.45 10.74 48.05
CA SER A 271 17.92 9.60 48.81
C SER A 271 16.77 8.93 48.07
N GLU A 272 16.43 7.70 48.48
CA GLU A 272 15.27 6.98 47.92
C GLU A 272 13.96 7.76 48.10
N GLU A 273 13.76 8.42 49.26
CA GLU A 273 12.58 9.25 49.54
C GLU A 273 12.50 10.46 48.61
N GLU A 274 13.62 11.13 48.37
CA GLU A 274 13.69 12.28 47.45
C GLU A 274 13.41 11.87 46.00
N LEU A 275 13.85 10.67 45.59
CA LEU A 275 13.65 10.15 44.23
C LEU A 275 12.19 9.76 43.96
N GLU A 276 11.37 9.45 44.97
CA GLU A 276 9.95 9.23 44.76
C GLU A 276 9.27 10.43 44.09
N GLU A 277 9.64 11.66 44.46
CA GLU A 277 9.10 12.89 43.86
C GLU A 277 9.93 13.40 42.68
N LYS A 278 11.26 13.30 42.78
CA LYS A 278 12.19 13.96 41.83
C LYS A 278 12.51 13.13 40.60
N ALA A 279 12.46 11.80 40.68
CA ALA A 279 12.88 10.95 39.57
C ALA A 279 12.11 11.22 38.25
N PRO A 280 10.77 11.37 38.23
CA PRO A 280 10.07 11.71 37.00
C PRO A 280 10.47 13.07 36.42
N LEU A 281 10.73 14.06 37.27
CA LEU A 281 11.20 15.38 36.85
C LEU A 281 12.64 15.31 36.30
N ILE A 282 13.52 14.56 36.97
CA ILE A 282 14.91 14.35 36.50
C ILE A 282 14.91 13.68 35.14
N ASP A 283 14.09 12.65 34.93
CA ASP A 283 13.99 11.95 33.65
C ASP A 283 13.55 12.88 32.54
N ARG A 284 12.56 13.73 32.79
CA ARG A 284 12.04 14.70 31.82
C ARG A 284 13.09 15.77 31.49
N TYR A 285 13.72 16.36 32.50
CA TYR A 285 14.73 17.41 32.31
C TYR A 285 16.00 16.87 31.65
N TYR A 286 16.40 15.62 32.01
CA TYR A 286 17.51 14.97 31.36
C TYR A 286 17.23 14.65 29.90
N HIS A 287 16.02 14.24 29.57
CA HIS A 287 15.61 14.06 28.17
C HIS A 287 15.77 15.34 27.34
N ASP A 288 15.40 16.49 27.91
CA ASP A 288 15.59 17.78 27.26
C ASP A 288 17.11 18.12 27.07
N VAL A 289 17.94 17.76 28.03
CA VAL A 289 19.40 17.93 27.95
C VAL A 289 20.00 17.03 26.87
N GLU A 290 19.60 15.79 26.82
CA GLU A 290 20.02 14.83 25.78
C GLU A 290 19.61 15.31 24.38
N LYS A 291 18.38 15.77 24.23
CA LYS A 291 17.86 16.36 22.99
C LYS A 291 18.70 17.57 22.55
N GLU A 292 18.96 18.49 23.46
CA GLU A 292 19.78 19.67 23.17
C GLU A 292 21.20 19.29 22.77
N ALA A 293 21.84 18.37 23.49
CA ALA A 293 23.19 17.90 23.22
C ALA A 293 23.30 17.27 21.83
N MET A 294 22.38 16.40 21.47
CA MET A 294 22.33 15.76 20.15
C MET A 294 22.15 16.78 19.05
N ARG A 295 21.20 17.71 19.20
CA ARG A 295 20.89 18.74 18.22
C ARG A 295 22.09 19.69 18.01
N ARG A 296 22.73 20.11 19.08
CA ARG A 296 23.93 20.98 19.03
C ARG A 296 25.13 20.29 18.38
N SER A 297 25.38 19.03 18.67
CA SER A 297 26.44 18.27 18.02
C SER A 297 26.26 18.25 16.49
N ILE A 298 25.04 18.05 16.02
CA ILE A 298 24.72 18.02 14.59
C ILE A 298 24.85 19.44 13.98
N LEU A 299 24.28 20.46 14.60
CA LEU A 299 24.27 21.83 14.07
C LEU A 299 25.66 22.47 14.09
N ASP A 300 26.43 22.29 15.15
CA ASP A 300 27.72 22.98 15.37
C ASP A 300 28.90 22.25 14.75
N GLU A 301 28.92 20.93 14.79
CA GLU A 301 30.04 20.10 14.31
C GLU A 301 29.72 19.28 13.06
N GLY A 302 28.45 19.18 12.66
CA GLY A 302 28.01 18.33 11.55
C GLY A 302 28.16 16.83 11.85
N LYS A 303 28.29 16.47 13.14
CA LYS A 303 28.43 15.08 13.59
C LYS A 303 27.11 14.53 14.09
N ARG A 304 26.70 13.43 13.52
CA ARG A 304 25.54 12.66 13.97
C ARG A 304 25.92 11.69 15.08
N LEU A 305 24.92 11.17 15.79
CA LEU A 305 25.11 10.24 16.90
C LEU A 305 25.98 9.02 16.58
N ASP A 306 25.87 8.51 15.36
CA ASP A 306 26.65 7.38 14.87
C ASP A 306 27.94 7.76 14.11
N GLY A 307 28.31 9.03 14.12
CA GLY A 307 29.51 9.56 13.50
C GLY A 307 29.40 9.90 12.02
N ARG A 308 28.24 9.66 11.39
CA ARG A 308 28.03 10.01 9.99
C ARG A 308 27.94 11.52 9.77
N LYS A 309 28.25 11.94 8.55
CA LYS A 309 27.88 13.27 8.04
C LYS A 309 26.39 13.31 7.71
N THR A 310 25.86 14.53 7.51
CA THR A 310 24.43 14.74 7.29
C THR A 310 23.86 14.04 6.05
N THR A 311 24.66 13.82 5.02
CA THR A 311 24.27 13.20 3.76
C THR A 311 24.61 11.71 3.64
N GLU A 312 25.31 11.16 4.62
CA GLU A 312 25.75 9.75 4.58
C GLU A 312 24.61 8.79 4.92
N ILE A 313 24.56 7.70 4.16
CA ILE A 313 23.62 6.59 4.35
C ILE A 313 24.37 5.45 5.03
N ARG A 314 23.74 4.78 5.99
CA ARG A 314 24.31 3.61 6.66
C ARG A 314 24.65 2.51 5.65
N PRO A 315 25.63 1.62 5.95
CA PRO A 315 25.97 0.51 5.08
C PRO A 315 24.75 -0.34 4.74
N ILE A 316 24.61 -0.66 3.45
CA ILE A 316 23.51 -1.47 2.91
C ILE A 316 24.04 -2.84 2.52
N TRP A 317 23.31 -3.87 2.95
CA TRP A 317 23.53 -5.25 2.56
C TRP A 317 22.19 -5.86 2.09
N CYS A 318 22.21 -6.49 0.93
CA CYS A 318 21.03 -7.10 0.30
C CYS A 318 21.30 -8.54 -0.09
N GLU A 319 20.29 -9.38 0.00
CA GLU A 319 20.29 -10.75 -0.50
C GLU A 319 18.94 -11.07 -1.15
N VAL A 320 18.95 -11.79 -2.27
CA VAL A 320 17.75 -12.27 -2.94
C VAL A 320 17.68 -13.79 -2.88
N GLY A 321 16.46 -14.32 -2.73
CA GLY A 321 16.22 -15.75 -2.68
C GLY A 321 16.62 -16.47 -1.40
N PRO A 322 16.69 -15.84 -0.20
CA PRO A 322 17.09 -16.53 1.03
C PRO A 322 16.11 -17.60 1.49
N LEU A 323 14.85 -17.53 1.06
CA LEU A 323 13.79 -18.45 1.46
C LEU A 323 13.42 -19.38 0.30
N PRO A 324 13.50 -20.72 0.47
CA PRO A 324 13.19 -21.65 -0.61
C PRO A 324 11.70 -21.83 -0.88
N GLY A 325 10.83 -21.64 0.11
CA GLY A 325 9.39 -21.88 0.02
C GLY A 325 8.59 -20.80 -0.71
N PRO A 326 8.79 -19.49 -0.44
CA PRO A 326 8.09 -18.43 -1.15
C PRO A 326 8.45 -18.38 -2.64
N HIS A 327 7.59 -17.74 -3.43
CA HIS A 327 7.81 -17.56 -4.87
C HIS A 327 8.89 -16.50 -5.18
N GLY A 328 9.15 -15.61 -4.26
CA GLY A 328 10.28 -14.69 -4.22
C GLY A 328 10.57 -14.28 -2.80
N SER A 329 11.82 -13.90 -2.52
CA SER A 329 12.21 -13.41 -1.19
C SER A 329 13.47 -12.55 -1.27
N ALA A 330 13.63 -11.69 -0.28
CA ALA A 330 14.82 -10.85 -0.15
C ALA A 330 15.06 -10.43 1.29
N ILE A 331 16.31 -10.14 1.59
CA ILE A 331 16.72 -9.42 2.80
C ILE A 331 17.27 -8.07 2.35
N PHE A 332 16.82 -7.03 3.00
CA PHE A 332 17.40 -5.68 2.90
C PHE A 332 17.82 -5.23 4.29
N THR A 333 19.10 -4.88 4.43
CA THR A 333 19.67 -4.39 5.69
C THR A 333 20.32 -3.02 5.43
N ARG A 334 19.99 -2.06 6.28
CA ARG A 334 20.58 -0.72 6.28
C ARG A 334 20.97 -0.38 7.72
N GLY A 335 22.25 -0.52 8.02
CA GLY A 335 22.74 -0.44 9.40
C GLY A 335 22.02 -1.44 10.30
N GLU A 336 21.37 -0.96 11.33
CA GLU A 336 20.61 -1.75 12.32
C GLU A 336 19.11 -1.82 11.98
N THR A 337 18.74 -1.73 10.71
CA THR A 337 17.35 -1.88 10.23
C THR A 337 17.33 -2.96 9.15
N GLN A 338 16.53 -4.00 9.36
CA GLN A 338 16.50 -5.18 8.50
C GLN A 338 15.05 -5.63 8.22
N SER A 339 14.75 -5.88 6.96
CA SER A 339 13.51 -6.49 6.51
C SER A 339 13.79 -7.81 5.79
N LEU A 340 13.09 -8.86 6.20
CA LEU A 340 12.96 -10.11 5.45
C LEU A 340 11.60 -10.11 4.77
N THR A 341 11.59 -10.04 3.46
CA THR A 341 10.37 -9.90 2.67
C THR A 341 10.17 -11.09 1.76
N SER A 342 8.95 -11.58 1.71
CA SER A 342 8.53 -12.68 0.83
C SER A 342 7.45 -12.23 -0.15
N VAL A 343 7.42 -12.87 -1.31
CA VAL A 343 6.40 -12.68 -2.34
C VAL A 343 5.70 -14.00 -2.63
N THR A 344 4.38 -13.95 -2.62
CA THR A 344 3.51 -15.05 -3.04
C THR A 344 2.72 -14.60 -4.26
N LEU A 345 2.73 -15.44 -5.28
CA LEU A 345 1.93 -15.27 -6.48
C LEU A 345 0.68 -16.16 -6.39
N GLY A 346 -0.46 -15.57 -6.66
CA GLY A 346 -1.74 -16.25 -6.62
C GLY A 346 -2.52 -16.10 -7.91
N THR A 347 -3.69 -16.71 -7.93
CA THR A 347 -4.64 -16.68 -9.04
C THR A 347 -5.74 -15.66 -8.76
N LYS A 348 -6.64 -15.48 -9.71
CA LYS A 348 -7.82 -14.63 -9.55
C LYS A 348 -8.69 -14.99 -8.31
N LEU A 349 -8.64 -16.22 -7.83
CA LEU A 349 -9.36 -16.65 -6.63
C LEU A 349 -8.79 -16.02 -5.35
N ASP A 350 -7.55 -15.54 -5.39
CA ASP A 350 -6.84 -14.93 -4.27
C ASP A 350 -7.03 -13.42 -4.20
N GLU A 351 -7.79 -12.82 -5.11
CA GLU A 351 -8.10 -11.40 -5.10
C GLU A 351 -8.77 -10.98 -3.79
N LYS A 352 -8.25 -9.90 -3.18
CA LYS A 352 -8.88 -9.31 -2.00
C LYS A 352 -10.14 -8.56 -2.40
N ILE A 353 -11.25 -8.89 -1.75
CA ILE A 353 -12.52 -8.18 -1.94
C ILE A 353 -12.49 -6.89 -1.11
N ILE A 354 -12.77 -5.76 -1.77
CA ILE A 354 -12.98 -4.48 -1.12
C ILE A 354 -14.50 -4.25 -1.04
N ASP A 355 -15.00 -4.10 0.18
CA ASP A 355 -16.40 -3.78 0.47
C ASP A 355 -16.47 -2.66 1.51
N ASN A 356 -16.02 -1.48 1.12
CA ASN A 356 -16.13 -0.25 1.89
C ASN A 356 -17.45 0.47 1.55
N VAL A 357 -17.80 1.50 2.29
CA VAL A 357 -19.06 2.23 2.09
C VAL A 357 -19.17 2.82 0.68
N LEU A 358 -18.10 3.45 0.19
CA LEU A 358 -18.05 4.15 -1.09
C LEU A 358 -17.16 3.45 -2.13
N GLU A 359 -16.43 2.43 -1.74
CA GLU A 359 -15.50 1.73 -2.61
C GLU A 359 -15.81 0.23 -2.65
N HIS A 360 -15.99 -0.27 -3.87
CA HIS A 360 -16.20 -1.68 -4.14
C HIS A 360 -15.23 -2.14 -5.21
N GLY A 361 -14.74 -3.33 -5.07
CA GLY A 361 -13.88 -3.89 -6.08
C GLY A 361 -13.05 -5.05 -5.58
N LYS A 362 -11.98 -5.27 -6.30
CA LYS A 362 -11.00 -6.31 -6.01
C LYS A 362 -9.60 -5.73 -6.12
N GLU A 363 -8.74 -6.15 -5.24
CA GLU A 363 -7.35 -5.76 -5.21
C GLU A 363 -6.46 -6.96 -5.52
N ARG A 364 -5.49 -6.76 -6.42
CA ARG A 364 -4.60 -7.81 -6.92
C ARG A 364 -3.17 -7.65 -6.44
N PHE A 365 -2.79 -6.48 -5.94
CA PHE A 365 -1.50 -6.24 -5.32
C PHE A 365 -1.69 -5.96 -3.84
N LEU A 366 -1.16 -6.82 -2.98
CA LEU A 366 -1.28 -6.77 -1.53
C LEU A 366 0.10 -6.60 -0.92
N LEU A 367 0.22 -5.74 0.08
CA LEU A 367 1.44 -5.60 0.87
C LEU A 367 1.10 -5.55 2.34
N HIS A 368 1.68 -6.46 3.12
CA HIS A 368 1.53 -6.54 4.57
C HIS A 368 2.87 -6.34 5.25
N TYR A 369 2.85 -5.49 6.26
CA TYR A 369 3.99 -5.10 7.05
C TYR A 369 3.79 -5.59 8.49
N ASN A 370 4.77 -6.31 9.02
CA ASN A 370 4.75 -6.83 10.38
C ASN A 370 5.95 -6.30 11.15
N PHE A 371 5.68 -5.80 12.36
CA PHE A 371 6.65 -5.22 13.25
C PHE A 371 6.64 -5.95 14.61
N PRO A 372 7.30 -7.10 14.71
CA PRO A 372 7.33 -7.87 15.95
C PRO A 372 8.18 -7.17 17.04
N PRO A 373 7.81 -7.32 18.32
CA PRO A 373 8.53 -6.68 19.44
C PRO A 373 10.03 -6.96 19.51
N PHE A 374 10.46 -8.15 19.09
CA PHE A 374 11.87 -8.51 19.08
C PHE A 374 12.73 -7.66 18.15
N SER A 375 12.11 -7.00 17.13
CA SER A 375 12.83 -6.13 16.20
C SER A 375 13.47 -4.91 16.87
N THR A 376 12.96 -4.54 18.04
CA THR A 376 13.52 -3.49 18.92
C THR A 376 14.10 -4.05 20.20
N GLY A 377 14.19 -5.38 20.34
CA GLY A 377 14.69 -6.04 21.53
C GLY A 377 13.70 -6.10 22.70
N GLU A 378 12.42 -5.83 22.48
CA GLU A 378 11.40 -5.85 23.52
C GLU A 378 10.96 -7.29 23.86
N ALA A 379 10.99 -7.64 25.14
CA ALA A 379 10.42 -8.89 25.68
C ALA A 379 8.91 -8.74 25.89
N LYS A 380 8.14 -8.85 24.80
CA LYS A 380 6.70 -8.59 24.78
C LYS A 380 5.99 -9.59 23.88
N ALA A 381 4.78 -9.96 24.25
CA ALA A 381 3.94 -10.80 23.40
C ALA A 381 3.53 -10.04 22.11
N GLN A 382 3.64 -10.71 20.98
CA GLN A 382 3.13 -10.19 19.72
C GLN A 382 1.61 -10.21 19.76
N ARG A 383 0.99 -9.05 19.57
CA ARG A 383 -0.46 -8.88 19.44
C ARG A 383 -0.83 -8.79 17.95
N GLY A 384 -2.12 -8.73 17.67
CA GLY A 384 -2.58 -8.51 16.28
C GLY A 384 -2.06 -7.20 15.67
N VAL A 385 -2.30 -7.02 14.37
CA VAL A 385 -1.85 -5.87 13.59
C VAL A 385 -2.38 -4.56 14.17
N GLY A 386 -1.48 -3.65 14.48
CA GLY A 386 -1.80 -2.33 15.00
C GLY A 386 -1.99 -1.26 13.91
N ARG A 387 -2.53 -0.12 14.31
CA ARG A 387 -2.74 1.03 13.40
C ARG A 387 -1.44 1.50 12.71
N ARG A 388 -0.32 1.46 13.42
CA ARG A 388 0.99 1.87 12.88
C ARG A 388 1.45 0.93 11.77
N GLU A 389 1.27 -0.37 11.96
CA GLU A 389 1.63 -1.39 10.95
C GLU A 389 0.78 -1.24 9.69
N ILE A 390 -0.50 -0.96 9.82
CA ILE A 390 -1.38 -0.66 8.67
C ILE A 390 -0.87 0.58 7.92
N GLY A 391 -0.50 1.64 8.61
CA GLY A 391 0.01 2.86 7.99
C GLY A 391 1.35 2.66 7.27
N HIS A 392 2.29 1.95 7.88
CA HIS A 392 3.59 1.64 7.28
C HIS A 392 3.47 0.71 6.07
N GLY A 393 2.63 -0.31 6.18
CA GLY A 393 2.34 -1.21 5.06
C GLY A 393 1.69 -0.48 3.89
N HIS A 394 0.77 0.42 4.16
CA HIS A 394 0.09 1.20 3.13
C HIS A 394 1.04 2.17 2.39
N LEU A 395 1.99 2.78 3.09
CA LEU A 395 3.02 3.61 2.47
C LEU A 395 3.88 2.79 1.50
N ALA A 396 4.33 1.62 1.91
CA ALA A 396 5.09 0.72 1.05
C ALA A 396 4.25 0.19 -0.14
N TRP A 397 2.97 -0.12 0.10
CA TRP A 397 2.03 -0.49 -0.95
C TRP A 397 1.88 0.63 -2.01
N ARG A 398 1.67 1.87 -1.59
CA ARG A 398 1.63 3.04 -2.48
C ARG A 398 2.92 3.21 -3.29
N ALA A 399 4.06 2.98 -2.67
CA ALA A 399 5.35 3.10 -3.31
C ALA A 399 5.57 2.12 -4.47
N LEU A 400 5.04 0.91 -4.35
CA LEU A 400 5.32 -0.22 -5.24
C LEU A 400 4.20 -0.53 -6.24
N LYS A 401 2.94 -0.28 -5.90
CA LYS A 401 1.79 -0.72 -6.69
C LYS A 401 1.81 -0.28 -8.15
N GLY A 402 2.28 0.94 -8.40
CA GLY A 402 2.36 1.52 -9.75
C GLY A 402 3.39 0.83 -10.66
N GLN A 403 4.29 0.03 -10.10
CA GLN A 403 5.31 -0.70 -10.84
C GLN A 403 4.83 -2.07 -11.31
N ILE A 404 3.72 -2.57 -10.79
CA ILE A 404 3.10 -3.79 -11.29
C ILE A 404 2.35 -3.46 -12.59
N PRO A 405 2.65 -4.13 -13.72
CA PRO A 405 1.92 -3.91 -14.97
C PRO A 405 0.41 -4.17 -14.78
N ALA A 406 -0.43 -3.34 -15.40
CA ALA A 406 -1.88 -3.45 -15.27
C ALA A 406 -2.45 -4.79 -15.79
N ASP A 407 -1.77 -5.39 -16.76
CA ASP A 407 -2.12 -6.67 -17.39
C ASP A 407 -1.41 -7.89 -16.74
N TYR A 408 -0.70 -7.67 -15.62
CA TYR A 408 0.01 -8.76 -14.94
C TYR A 408 -1.00 -9.82 -14.45
N PRO A 409 -0.86 -11.09 -14.84
CA PRO A 409 -1.92 -12.09 -14.67
C PRO A 409 -2.06 -12.61 -13.23
N TYR A 410 -1.05 -12.41 -12.38
CA TYR A 410 -1.04 -12.93 -11.01
C TYR A 410 -1.58 -11.92 -10.01
N VAL A 411 -2.21 -12.44 -8.95
CA VAL A 411 -2.35 -11.73 -7.69
C VAL A 411 -1.02 -11.79 -6.96
N VAL A 412 -0.52 -10.66 -6.50
CA VAL A 412 0.79 -10.55 -5.86
C VAL A 412 0.62 -10.14 -4.41
N ARG A 413 1.13 -10.95 -3.49
CA ARG A 413 1.18 -10.61 -2.07
C ARG A 413 2.62 -10.47 -1.61
N VAL A 414 2.96 -9.30 -1.12
CA VAL A 414 4.25 -8.99 -0.48
C VAL A 414 4.05 -8.98 1.03
N VAL A 415 4.89 -9.71 1.76
CA VAL A 415 4.89 -9.71 3.22
C VAL A 415 6.26 -9.33 3.72
N SER A 416 6.34 -8.22 4.44
CA SER A 416 7.57 -7.73 5.06
C SER A 416 7.57 -8.00 6.56
N GLU A 417 8.55 -8.77 7.01
CA GLU A 417 8.85 -9.00 8.42
C GLU A 417 10.04 -8.14 8.82
N ILE A 418 9.85 -7.25 9.76
CA ILE A 418 10.93 -6.41 10.29
C ILE A 418 11.67 -7.20 11.37
N LEU A 419 12.93 -7.49 11.11
CA LEU A 419 13.77 -8.29 12.02
C LEU A 419 14.59 -7.43 12.98
N GLU A 420 15.00 -6.24 12.52
CA GLU A 420 15.69 -5.22 13.32
C GLU A 420 15.16 -3.84 12.92
N SER A 421 15.07 -2.93 13.87
CA SER A 421 14.64 -1.55 13.61
C SER A 421 15.41 -0.52 14.43
N ASN A 422 16.08 0.37 13.71
CA ASN A 422 16.66 1.60 14.23
C ASN A 422 16.57 2.71 13.17
N GLY A 423 15.35 3.17 12.92
CA GLY A 423 15.03 4.21 11.93
C GLY A 423 14.52 3.65 10.60
N SER A 424 13.32 4.08 10.26
CA SER A 424 12.59 3.84 9.00
C SER A 424 12.57 2.40 8.48
N SER A 425 11.91 1.53 9.23
CA SER A 425 11.62 0.16 8.79
C SER A 425 10.65 0.09 7.59
N SER A 426 9.77 1.10 7.41
CA SER A 426 8.89 1.19 6.25
C SER A 426 9.67 1.39 4.95
N MET A 427 10.74 2.17 4.97
CA MET A 427 11.60 2.37 3.80
C MET A 427 12.46 1.14 3.51
N ALA A 428 12.88 0.41 4.54
CA ALA A 428 13.48 -0.91 4.36
C ALA A 428 12.52 -1.89 3.69
N THR A 429 11.23 -1.83 4.03
CA THR A 429 10.18 -2.64 3.40
C THR A 429 10.02 -2.31 1.91
N VAL A 430 10.07 -1.05 1.51
CA VAL A 430 10.03 -0.63 0.11
C VAL A 430 11.19 -1.25 -0.68
N CYS A 431 12.39 -1.15 -0.16
CA CYS A 431 13.60 -1.67 -0.79
C CYS A 431 13.60 -3.21 -0.85
N ALA A 432 13.26 -3.87 0.25
CA ALA A 432 13.15 -5.34 0.31
C ALA A 432 12.02 -5.84 -0.60
N GLY A 433 10.90 -5.12 -0.66
CA GLY A 433 9.77 -5.42 -1.54
C GLY A 433 10.17 -5.38 -3.02
N THR A 434 10.91 -4.37 -3.44
CA THR A 434 11.48 -4.29 -4.80
C THR A 434 12.35 -5.50 -5.10
N LEU A 435 13.29 -5.83 -4.22
CA LEU A 435 14.19 -6.98 -4.39
C LEU A 435 13.42 -8.30 -4.46
N ALA A 436 12.44 -8.51 -3.57
CA ALA A 436 11.66 -9.73 -3.51
C ALA A 436 10.74 -9.90 -4.74
N LEU A 437 10.16 -8.81 -5.25
CA LEU A 437 9.38 -8.82 -6.50
C LEU A 437 10.24 -9.21 -7.70
N MET A 438 11.45 -8.67 -7.79
CA MET A 438 12.39 -9.01 -8.85
C MET A 438 12.88 -10.45 -8.72
N ASP A 439 13.12 -10.95 -7.50
CA ASP A 439 13.47 -12.36 -7.24
C ASP A 439 12.32 -13.32 -7.60
N ALA A 440 11.08 -12.90 -7.43
CA ALA A 440 9.91 -13.67 -7.83
C ALA A 440 9.69 -13.74 -9.35
N GLY A 441 10.43 -12.97 -10.13
CA GLY A 441 10.25 -12.86 -11.58
C GLY A 441 9.05 -11.98 -11.97
N VAL A 442 8.52 -11.19 -11.05
CA VAL A 442 7.50 -10.18 -11.35
C VAL A 442 8.14 -9.09 -12.21
N LYS A 443 7.60 -8.87 -13.40
CA LYS A 443 8.12 -7.90 -14.37
C LYS A 443 7.71 -6.48 -13.99
N ILE A 444 8.21 -6.00 -12.85
CA ILE A 444 7.99 -4.61 -12.44
C ILE A 444 8.55 -3.65 -13.50
N LYS A 445 7.90 -2.50 -13.65
CA LYS A 445 8.31 -1.50 -14.64
C LYS A 445 9.70 -0.96 -14.35
N LYS A 446 9.96 -0.59 -13.08
CA LYS A 446 11.24 -0.04 -12.60
C LYS A 446 11.45 -0.38 -11.13
N PRO A 447 12.70 -0.56 -10.67
CA PRO A 447 13.01 -0.65 -9.26
C PRO A 447 12.66 0.63 -8.50
N VAL A 448 12.19 0.46 -7.27
CA VAL A 448 11.84 1.56 -6.35
C VAL A 448 12.71 1.45 -5.11
N SER A 449 13.25 2.58 -4.67
CA SER A 449 13.87 2.73 -3.35
C SER A 449 13.11 3.73 -2.50
N GLY A 450 13.41 3.74 -1.21
CA GLY A 450 12.86 4.70 -0.27
C GLY A 450 13.89 5.11 0.76
N ILE A 451 13.79 6.35 1.22
CA ILE A 451 14.68 6.94 2.21
C ILE A 451 13.88 7.75 3.22
N ALA A 452 14.31 7.74 4.48
CA ALA A 452 13.81 8.63 5.50
C ALA A 452 14.81 9.75 5.77
N MET A 453 14.31 10.97 5.69
CA MET A 453 15.03 12.21 5.94
C MET A 453 14.61 12.81 7.27
N GLY A 454 15.50 13.57 7.88
CA GLY A 454 15.22 14.35 9.08
C GLY A 454 15.68 15.80 8.93
N LEU A 455 15.25 16.61 9.87
CA LEU A 455 15.62 18.01 9.97
C LEU A 455 15.94 18.38 11.42
N ILE A 456 17.00 19.14 11.61
CA ILE A 456 17.32 19.82 12.85
C ILE A 456 17.34 21.32 12.57
N LYS A 457 16.43 22.07 13.21
CA LYS A 457 16.35 23.54 13.10
C LYS A 457 15.84 24.12 14.40
N ASN A 458 16.66 24.90 15.08
CA ASN A 458 16.22 25.59 16.29
C ASN A 458 15.40 26.84 15.97
N PRO A 459 14.37 27.15 16.75
CA PRO A 459 13.60 28.37 16.60
C PRO A 459 14.51 29.62 16.70
N GLY A 460 14.32 30.55 15.75
CA GLY A 460 15.10 31.79 15.73
C GLY A 460 16.53 31.68 15.20
N GLU A 461 17.00 30.50 14.85
CA GLU A 461 18.29 30.27 14.22
C GLU A 461 18.15 30.12 12.70
N GLU A 462 19.06 30.70 11.93
CA GLU A 462 19.11 30.48 10.48
C GLU A 462 19.72 29.12 10.12
N LYS A 463 20.60 28.63 10.99
CA LYS A 463 21.33 27.37 10.79
C LYS A 463 20.40 26.16 10.94
N TYR A 464 20.45 25.27 9.99
CA TYR A 464 19.70 24.01 10.00
C TYR A 464 20.52 22.88 9.37
N ALA A 465 20.13 21.65 9.65
CA ALA A 465 20.72 20.45 9.06
C ALA A 465 19.64 19.51 8.54
N VAL A 466 19.76 19.08 7.28
CA VAL A 466 18.94 18.03 6.70
C VAL A 466 19.72 16.71 6.78
N LEU A 467 19.12 15.69 7.36
CA LEU A 467 19.75 14.40 7.61
C LEU A 467 19.21 13.34 6.66
N SER A 468 20.09 12.63 5.97
CA SER A 468 19.74 11.48 5.15
C SER A 468 19.79 10.19 5.97
N ASP A 469 18.84 9.28 5.77
CA ASP A 469 18.77 7.98 6.46
C ASP A 469 18.86 8.14 7.99
N ILE A 470 17.78 8.62 8.58
CA ILE A 470 17.73 8.93 10.00
C ILE A 470 17.68 7.69 10.89
N LEU A 471 18.34 7.79 12.05
CA LEU A 471 18.18 6.88 13.17
C LEU A 471 16.83 7.09 13.87
N GLY A 472 16.41 6.10 14.66
CA GLY A 472 15.24 6.23 15.52
C GLY A 472 15.34 7.41 16.49
N ASP A 473 16.52 7.65 17.07
CA ASP A 473 16.78 8.79 17.94
C ASP A 473 16.68 10.13 17.19
N GLU A 474 17.16 10.20 15.97
CA GLU A 474 17.07 11.39 15.12
C GLU A 474 15.63 11.69 14.66
N ASP A 475 14.79 10.68 14.47
CA ASP A 475 13.36 10.86 14.25
C ASP A 475 12.67 11.42 15.51
N HIS A 476 12.96 10.82 16.66
CA HIS A 476 12.34 11.20 17.94
C HIS A 476 12.75 12.59 18.40
N LEU A 477 14.03 12.95 18.28
CA LEU A 477 14.59 14.23 18.75
C LEU A 477 14.64 15.30 17.66
N GLY A 478 14.29 14.97 16.43
CA GLY A 478 14.30 15.87 15.28
C GLY A 478 12.98 16.61 15.07
N ASP A 479 12.98 17.48 14.07
CA ASP A 479 11.90 18.43 13.76
C ASP A 479 11.07 18.02 12.55
N MET A 480 11.51 17.02 11.80
CA MET A 480 10.82 16.49 10.62
C MET A 480 11.14 15.00 10.43
N ASP A 481 10.13 14.22 10.16
CA ASP A 481 10.23 12.86 9.61
C ASP A 481 9.65 12.90 8.19
N PHE A 482 10.50 12.61 7.22
CA PHE A 482 10.18 12.79 5.83
C PHE A 482 10.63 11.58 5.02
N LYS A 483 9.66 10.85 4.48
CA LYS A 483 9.91 9.65 3.68
C LYS A 483 9.59 9.91 2.22
N VAL A 484 10.52 9.54 1.35
CA VAL A 484 10.36 9.65 -0.10
C VAL A 484 10.70 8.32 -0.74
N THR A 485 9.82 7.84 -1.59
CA THR A 485 10.05 6.66 -2.42
C THR A 485 10.01 7.04 -3.90
N GLY A 486 10.71 6.29 -4.71
CA GLY A 486 10.66 6.51 -6.15
C GLY A 486 11.60 5.63 -6.94
N THR A 487 11.44 5.76 -8.25
CA THR A 487 12.31 5.20 -9.26
C THR A 487 13.44 6.19 -9.59
N ARG A 488 14.28 5.88 -10.57
CA ARG A 488 15.28 6.85 -11.07
C ARG A 488 14.63 8.08 -11.74
N ASP A 489 13.40 7.94 -12.23
CA ASP A 489 12.73 8.97 -13.02
C ASP A 489 11.82 9.89 -12.19
N GLY A 490 11.40 9.45 -11.02
CA GLY A 490 10.55 10.30 -10.18
C GLY A 490 10.03 9.64 -8.91
N ILE A 491 9.28 10.43 -8.15
CA ILE A 491 8.69 10.05 -6.86
C ILE A 491 7.44 9.23 -7.08
N THR A 492 7.28 8.14 -6.32
CA THR A 492 6.10 7.27 -6.33
C THR A 492 5.22 7.42 -5.09
N ALA A 493 5.80 7.73 -3.95
CA ALA A 493 5.06 8.00 -2.71
C ALA A 493 5.87 8.88 -1.77
N THR A 494 5.17 9.57 -0.88
CA THR A 494 5.79 10.39 0.17
C THR A 494 4.94 10.36 1.43
N GLN A 495 5.61 10.50 2.56
CA GLN A 495 5.00 10.76 3.86
C GLN A 495 5.89 11.74 4.62
N MET A 496 5.31 12.86 5.05
CA MET A 496 6.03 13.94 5.72
C MET A 496 5.26 14.37 6.97
N ASP A 497 5.96 14.43 8.09
CA ASP A 497 5.49 15.01 9.34
C ASP A 497 6.46 16.13 9.75
N ILE A 498 5.93 17.33 9.87
CA ILE A 498 6.70 18.54 10.25
C ILE A 498 6.29 18.92 11.66
N LYS A 499 7.27 19.02 12.55
CA LYS A 499 7.08 19.24 13.99
C LYS A 499 7.44 20.67 14.43
N VAL A 500 7.88 21.52 13.50
CA VAL A 500 8.31 22.89 13.77
C VAL A 500 7.57 23.91 12.92
N ASP A 501 7.41 25.11 13.47
CA ASP A 501 6.86 26.25 12.78
C ASP A 501 7.92 26.97 11.91
N GLY A 502 7.45 27.61 10.84
CA GLY A 502 8.28 28.48 10.02
C GLY A 502 9.26 27.76 9.09
N LEU A 503 8.94 26.55 8.67
CA LEU A 503 9.72 25.82 7.67
C LEU A 503 9.46 26.41 6.28
N SER A 504 10.52 26.96 5.65
CA SER A 504 10.43 27.57 4.33
C SER A 504 10.35 26.54 3.22
N TYR A 505 9.76 26.92 2.10
CA TYR A 505 9.75 26.07 0.88
C TYR A 505 11.16 25.78 0.34
N GLU A 506 12.11 26.68 0.57
CA GLU A 506 13.52 26.49 0.21
C GLU A 506 14.15 25.32 0.98
N ILE A 507 13.89 25.22 2.28
CA ILE A 507 14.34 24.08 3.11
C ILE A 507 13.69 22.78 2.65
N LEU A 508 12.40 22.79 2.34
CA LEU A 508 11.69 21.64 1.80
C LEU A 508 12.26 21.18 0.44
N GLU A 509 12.55 22.12 -0.45
CA GLU A 509 13.18 21.84 -1.74
C GLU A 509 14.56 21.21 -1.56
N ARG A 510 15.37 21.75 -0.65
CA ARG A 510 16.70 21.18 -0.33
C ARG A 510 16.57 19.76 0.24
N ALA A 511 15.62 19.52 1.15
CA ALA A 511 15.38 18.21 1.72
C ALA A 511 14.94 17.19 0.64
N LEU A 512 14.06 17.59 -0.27
CA LEU A 512 13.62 16.76 -1.38
C LEU A 512 14.77 16.40 -2.34
N ASN A 513 15.62 17.36 -2.68
CA ASN A 513 16.77 17.13 -3.56
C ASN A 513 17.82 16.23 -2.88
N GLN A 514 18.08 16.41 -1.59
CA GLN A 514 18.97 15.54 -0.83
C GLN A 514 18.40 14.12 -0.72
N ALA A 515 17.09 13.97 -0.54
CA ALA A 515 16.41 12.68 -0.56
C ALA A 515 16.56 11.97 -1.92
N LYS A 516 16.50 12.71 -3.02
CA LYS A 516 16.73 12.17 -4.36
C LYS A 516 18.12 11.55 -4.50
N GLU A 517 19.15 12.26 -4.06
CA GLU A 517 20.53 11.76 -4.08
C GLU A 517 20.67 10.45 -3.26
N GLY A 518 20.11 10.43 -2.05
CA GLY A 518 20.09 9.26 -1.19
C GLY A 518 19.33 8.08 -1.79
N ARG A 519 18.20 8.35 -2.40
CA ARG A 519 17.36 7.36 -3.08
C ARG A 519 18.09 6.74 -4.28
N MET A 520 18.84 7.52 -5.05
CA MET A 520 19.68 7.01 -6.15
C MET A 520 20.80 6.11 -5.64
N HIS A 521 21.46 6.47 -4.55
CA HIS A 521 22.48 5.62 -3.91
C HIS A 521 21.89 4.26 -3.49
N ILE A 522 20.71 4.26 -2.88
CA ILE A 522 20.03 3.03 -2.47
C ILE A 522 19.63 2.19 -3.69
N LEU A 523 19.13 2.81 -4.76
CA LEU A 523 18.82 2.14 -6.02
C LEU A 523 20.05 1.45 -6.63
N ASP A 524 21.22 2.08 -6.55
CA ASP A 524 22.48 1.47 -7.02
C ASP A 524 22.77 0.19 -6.23
N LYS A 525 22.59 0.19 -4.92
CA LYS A 525 22.76 -1.01 -4.07
C LYS A 525 21.76 -2.12 -4.41
N ILE A 526 20.52 -1.76 -4.69
CA ILE A 526 19.49 -2.71 -5.13
C ILE A 526 19.87 -3.33 -6.46
N THR A 527 20.26 -2.52 -7.46
CA THR A 527 20.59 -2.99 -8.80
C THR A 527 21.92 -3.72 -8.87
N GLU A 528 22.85 -3.46 -7.97
CA GLU A 528 24.06 -4.28 -7.79
C GLU A 528 23.74 -5.72 -7.35
N THR A 529 22.69 -5.89 -6.54
CA THR A 529 22.23 -7.18 -6.02
C THR A 529 21.43 -7.95 -7.06
N ILE A 530 20.48 -7.28 -7.71
CA ILE A 530 19.67 -7.81 -8.81
C ILE A 530 19.34 -6.66 -9.77
N ALA A 531 19.86 -6.75 -11.00
CA ALA A 531 19.73 -5.66 -11.98
C ALA A 531 18.37 -5.66 -12.67
N GLU A 532 17.81 -6.83 -12.93
CA GLU A 532 16.54 -7.03 -13.61
C GLU A 532 15.73 -8.13 -12.93
N PRO A 533 14.41 -8.14 -13.07
CA PRO A 533 13.58 -9.26 -12.61
C PRO A 533 14.08 -10.57 -13.22
N ARG A 534 14.01 -11.66 -12.44
CA ARG A 534 14.35 -12.98 -12.96
C ARG A 534 13.54 -13.28 -14.22
N ALA A 535 14.17 -13.98 -15.16
CA ALA A 535 13.58 -14.25 -16.48
C ALA A 535 12.30 -15.10 -16.38
N ASP A 536 12.27 -16.05 -15.44
CA ASP A 536 11.14 -16.96 -15.22
C ASP A 536 10.80 -17.06 -13.73
N LEU A 537 9.61 -17.58 -13.45
CA LEU A 537 9.16 -17.89 -12.10
C LEU A 537 9.88 -19.13 -11.56
N LYS A 538 9.91 -19.28 -10.24
CA LYS A 538 10.40 -20.53 -9.61
C LYS A 538 9.51 -21.71 -10.01
N ASP A 539 10.08 -22.91 -10.05
CA ASP A 539 9.39 -24.13 -10.51
C ASP A 539 8.10 -24.45 -9.74
N HIS A 540 8.07 -24.12 -8.46
CA HIS A 540 6.91 -24.35 -7.59
C HIS A 540 5.92 -23.18 -7.56
N ALA A 541 6.18 -22.09 -8.26
CA ALA A 541 5.22 -20.99 -8.38
C ALA A 541 4.05 -21.41 -9.28
N PRO A 542 2.82 -20.97 -8.98
CA PRO A 542 1.68 -21.23 -9.86
C PRO A 542 1.92 -20.59 -11.22
N ARG A 543 1.52 -21.29 -12.28
CA ARG A 543 1.63 -20.79 -13.65
C ARG A 543 0.26 -20.44 -14.17
N ILE A 544 0.18 -19.35 -14.91
CA ILE A 544 -1.07 -18.84 -15.50
C ILE A 544 -0.82 -18.61 -16.99
N GLU A 545 -1.67 -19.17 -17.83
CA GLU A 545 -1.76 -18.84 -19.24
C GLU A 545 -3.13 -18.28 -19.57
N THR A 546 -3.17 -17.34 -20.48
CA THR A 546 -4.41 -16.71 -20.94
C THR A 546 -4.63 -16.95 -22.41
N MET A 547 -5.90 -17.12 -22.79
CA MET A 547 -6.29 -17.14 -24.20
C MET A 547 -7.60 -16.40 -24.38
N THR A 548 -7.80 -15.89 -25.57
CA THR A 548 -9.05 -15.23 -25.97
C THR A 548 -9.79 -16.11 -26.96
N ILE A 549 -11.09 -16.25 -26.76
CA ILE A 549 -11.98 -17.01 -27.65
C ILE A 549 -13.14 -16.10 -28.11
N PRO A 550 -13.74 -16.39 -29.29
CA PRO A 550 -14.97 -15.72 -29.67
C PRO A 550 -16.08 -15.97 -28.64
N LYS A 551 -16.91 -14.95 -28.40
CA LYS A 551 -18.03 -15.01 -27.43
C LYS A 551 -18.93 -16.22 -27.61
N GLU A 552 -19.20 -16.61 -28.83
CA GLU A 552 -20.07 -17.75 -29.20
C GLU A 552 -19.59 -19.11 -28.62
N PHE A 553 -18.29 -19.24 -28.32
CA PHE A 553 -17.72 -20.47 -27.74
C PHE A 553 -17.71 -20.51 -26.21
N ILE A 554 -18.02 -19.40 -25.54
CA ILE A 554 -18.05 -19.35 -24.07
C ILE A 554 -18.98 -20.43 -23.51
N GLY A 555 -20.19 -20.53 -24.07
CA GLY A 555 -21.16 -21.54 -23.67
C GLY A 555 -20.70 -22.98 -23.91
N ALA A 556 -19.96 -23.22 -24.98
CA ALA A 556 -19.42 -24.55 -25.30
C ALA A 556 -18.29 -24.97 -24.34
N VAL A 557 -17.45 -24.04 -23.93
CA VAL A 557 -16.35 -24.30 -22.96
C VAL A 557 -16.91 -24.55 -21.56
N ILE A 558 -17.92 -23.80 -21.15
CA ILE A 558 -18.57 -23.96 -19.85
C ILE A 558 -19.39 -25.24 -19.82
N GLY A 559 -20.17 -25.51 -20.88
CA GLY A 559 -21.07 -26.63 -20.97
C GLY A 559 -22.33 -26.49 -20.11
N PRO A 560 -23.35 -27.39 -20.32
CA PRO A 560 -24.58 -27.35 -19.54
C PRO A 560 -24.32 -27.51 -18.03
N GLY A 561 -24.72 -26.48 -17.26
CA GLY A 561 -24.49 -26.47 -15.82
C GLY A 561 -23.03 -26.50 -15.39
N GLY A 562 -22.11 -26.07 -16.26
CA GLY A 562 -20.67 -26.03 -15.98
C GLY A 562 -19.94 -27.37 -16.07
N LYS A 563 -20.60 -28.43 -16.58
CA LYS A 563 -20.06 -29.80 -16.59
C LYS A 563 -18.77 -29.96 -17.40
N ILE A 564 -18.64 -29.25 -18.52
CA ILE A 564 -17.45 -29.35 -19.38
C ILE A 564 -16.24 -28.72 -18.70
N ILE A 565 -16.39 -27.51 -18.21
CA ILE A 565 -15.30 -26.81 -17.51
C ILE A 565 -14.88 -27.54 -16.23
N GLN A 566 -15.84 -28.07 -15.46
CA GLN A 566 -15.56 -28.86 -14.27
C GLN A 566 -14.82 -30.14 -14.62
N GLY A 567 -15.25 -30.85 -15.66
CA GLY A 567 -14.58 -32.05 -16.16
C GLY A 567 -13.14 -31.81 -16.59
N MET A 568 -12.89 -30.72 -17.30
CA MET A 568 -11.51 -30.31 -17.66
C MET A 568 -10.65 -30.02 -16.43
N GLN A 569 -11.20 -29.34 -15.44
CA GLN A 569 -10.49 -29.05 -14.19
C GLN A 569 -10.18 -30.31 -13.38
N GLU A 570 -11.12 -31.26 -13.29
CA GLU A 570 -10.93 -32.54 -12.61
C GLU A 570 -9.88 -33.40 -13.32
N GLU A 571 -9.91 -33.46 -14.65
CA GLU A 571 -8.97 -34.27 -15.44
C GLU A 571 -7.54 -33.72 -15.42
N THR A 572 -7.39 -32.41 -15.50
CA THR A 572 -6.07 -31.76 -15.65
C THR A 572 -5.46 -31.29 -14.33
N GLY A 573 -6.29 -31.07 -13.31
CA GLY A 573 -5.87 -30.40 -12.07
C GLY A 573 -5.66 -28.88 -12.22
N ALA A 574 -5.98 -28.31 -13.37
CA ALA A 574 -5.92 -26.88 -13.61
C ALA A 574 -7.20 -26.18 -13.13
N VAL A 575 -7.09 -24.90 -12.81
CA VAL A 575 -8.22 -24.00 -12.55
C VAL A 575 -8.46 -23.17 -13.79
N ILE A 576 -9.70 -23.16 -14.29
CA ILE A 576 -10.08 -22.46 -15.51
C ILE A 576 -11.13 -21.42 -15.16
N THR A 577 -10.87 -20.15 -15.48
CA THR A 577 -11.84 -19.06 -15.33
C THR A 577 -12.11 -18.42 -16.69
N ILE A 578 -13.37 -18.03 -16.91
CA ILE A 578 -13.80 -17.39 -18.16
C ILE A 578 -14.55 -16.10 -17.82
N GLU A 579 -14.16 -15.03 -18.48
CA GLU A 579 -14.85 -13.73 -18.42
C GLU A 579 -15.16 -13.24 -19.81
N GLU A 580 -16.34 -12.65 -19.97
CA GLU A 580 -16.67 -11.88 -21.17
C GLU A 580 -16.11 -10.45 -21.02
N THR A 581 -15.22 -10.06 -21.93
CA THR A 581 -14.62 -8.75 -21.98
C THR A 581 -14.56 -8.28 -23.43
N ASP A 582 -15.06 -7.09 -23.73
CA ASP A 582 -15.04 -6.49 -25.08
C ASP A 582 -15.63 -7.38 -26.19
N GLY A 583 -16.69 -8.14 -25.87
CA GLY A 583 -17.34 -9.04 -26.82
C GLY A 583 -16.58 -10.33 -27.12
N MET A 584 -15.56 -10.63 -26.35
CA MET A 584 -14.74 -11.85 -26.43
C MET A 584 -14.76 -12.59 -25.10
N GLY A 585 -14.50 -13.90 -25.13
CA GLY A 585 -14.26 -14.68 -23.94
C GLY A 585 -12.78 -14.69 -23.60
N ARG A 586 -12.41 -14.12 -22.46
CA ARG A 586 -11.06 -14.23 -21.91
C ARG A 586 -10.99 -15.42 -20.97
N ILE A 587 -10.15 -16.38 -21.29
CA ILE A 587 -9.91 -17.57 -20.49
C ILE A 587 -8.56 -17.44 -19.80
N GLU A 588 -8.56 -17.71 -18.50
CA GLU A 588 -7.35 -17.82 -17.69
C GLU A 588 -7.25 -19.26 -17.16
N VAL A 589 -6.14 -19.91 -17.45
CA VAL A 589 -5.82 -21.26 -17.01
C VAL A 589 -4.65 -21.21 -16.05
N SER A 590 -4.86 -21.61 -14.82
CA SER A 590 -3.83 -21.64 -13.78
C SER A 590 -3.61 -23.05 -13.24
N GLY A 591 -2.37 -23.35 -12.85
CA GLY A 591 -2.03 -24.66 -12.32
C GLY A 591 -0.66 -24.72 -11.67
N THR A 592 -0.41 -25.82 -10.95
CA THR A 592 0.81 -26.04 -10.18
C THR A 592 2.02 -26.42 -11.01
N ASN A 593 1.81 -26.85 -12.27
CA ASN A 593 2.89 -27.22 -13.20
C ASN A 593 2.47 -26.98 -14.65
N LYS A 594 3.47 -26.93 -15.53
CA LYS A 594 3.24 -26.66 -16.95
C LYS A 594 2.36 -27.71 -17.64
N LYS A 595 2.48 -28.98 -17.25
CA LYS A 595 1.74 -30.07 -17.88
C LYS A 595 0.22 -29.91 -17.72
N CYS A 596 -0.26 -29.58 -16.51
CA CYS A 596 -1.70 -29.41 -16.27
C CYS A 596 -2.27 -28.24 -17.08
N ILE A 597 -1.48 -27.18 -17.27
CA ILE A 597 -1.88 -26.03 -18.09
C ILE A 597 -1.92 -26.38 -19.56
N ASP A 598 -0.88 -27.04 -20.08
CA ASP A 598 -0.79 -27.47 -21.48
C ASP A 598 -1.95 -28.42 -21.83
N ASP A 599 -2.28 -29.35 -20.94
CA ASP A 599 -3.40 -30.26 -21.12
C ASP A 599 -4.74 -29.52 -21.13
N ALA A 600 -4.98 -28.63 -20.20
CA ALA A 600 -6.20 -27.81 -20.16
C ALA A 600 -6.32 -26.88 -21.38
N MET A 601 -5.24 -26.23 -21.78
CA MET A 601 -5.19 -25.38 -22.97
C MET A 601 -5.48 -26.16 -24.24
N ARG A 602 -4.95 -27.38 -24.34
CA ARG A 602 -5.21 -28.28 -25.47
C ARG A 602 -6.69 -28.65 -25.53
N MET A 603 -7.31 -29.00 -24.39
CA MET A 603 -8.74 -29.35 -24.33
C MET A 603 -9.62 -28.18 -24.73
N ILE A 604 -9.30 -26.96 -24.26
CA ILE A 604 -10.05 -25.75 -24.63
C ILE A 604 -9.90 -25.44 -26.12
N LYS A 605 -8.69 -25.49 -26.65
CA LYS A 605 -8.41 -25.27 -28.09
C LYS A 605 -9.17 -26.25 -28.96
N ALA A 606 -9.30 -27.49 -28.52
CA ALA A 606 -10.08 -28.52 -29.26
C ALA A 606 -11.56 -28.18 -29.31
N ILE A 607 -12.15 -27.63 -28.23
CA ILE A 607 -13.56 -27.21 -28.18
C ILE A 607 -13.82 -25.99 -29.09
N VAL A 608 -12.91 -25.05 -29.15
CA VAL A 608 -13.06 -23.82 -29.93
C VAL A 608 -12.55 -23.95 -31.37
N ALA A 609 -12.02 -25.09 -31.75
CA ALA A 609 -11.53 -25.33 -33.08
C ALA A 609 -12.65 -25.24 -34.13
N VAL A 610 -12.46 -24.45 -35.15
CA VAL A 610 -13.37 -24.35 -36.28
C VAL A 610 -12.91 -25.28 -37.37
N PRO A 611 -13.77 -26.19 -37.86
CA PRO A 611 -13.40 -27.06 -38.97
C PRO A 611 -13.12 -26.29 -40.24
N GLU A 612 -11.96 -26.52 -40.86
CA GLU A 612 -11.56 -25.89 -42.13
C GLU A 612 -11.56 -26.91 -43.25
N VAL A 613 -12.25 -26.60 -44.34
CA VAL A 613 -12.23 -27.43 -45.55
C VAL A 613 -10.82 -27.44 -46.15
N GLY A 614 -10.31 -28.67 -46.39
CA GLY A 614 -8.96 -28.86 -46.91
C GLY A 614 -7.92 -29.28 -45.86
N GLU A 615 -8.22 -29.11 -44.57
CA GLU A 615 -7.34 -29.53 -43.49
C GLU A 615 -7.45 -31.03 -43.17
N VAL A 616 -6.35 -31.59 -42.66
CA VAL A 616 -6.24 -33.01 -42.26
C VAL A 616 -6.38 -33.10 -40.75
N TYR A 617 -7.25 -33.98 -40.29
CA TYR A 617 -7.53 -34.23 -38.90
C TYR A 617 -7.27 -35.68 -38.51
N LYS A 618 -6.80 -35.94 -37.32
CA LYS A 618 -6.73 -37.25 -36.74
C LYS A 618 -8.02 -37.47 -35.94
N GLY A 619 -8.91 -38.33 -36.45
CA GLY A 619 -10.23 -38.54 -35.88
C GLY A 619 -10.40 -39.97 -35.37
N LYS A 620 -11.32 -40.11 -34.42
CA LYS A 620 -11.69 -41.41 -33.83
C LYS A 620 -12.99 -41.94 -34.46
N VAL A 621 -12.98 -43.19 -34.89
CA VAL A 621 -14.15 -43.87 -35.43
C VAL A 621 -15.18 -44.08 -34.32
N ARG A 622 -16.33 -43.42 -34.42
CA ARG A 622 -17.42 -43.49 -33.42
C ARG A 622 -18.39 -44.61 -33.72
N SER A 623 -18.79 -44.73 -34.99
CA SER A 623 -19.72 -45.76 -35.43
C SER A 623 -19.49 -46.12 -36.89
N ILE A 624 -19.78 -47.37 -37.24
CA ILE A 624 -19.70 -47.90 -38.59
C ILE A 624 -21.11 -48.22 -39.08
N MET A 625 -21.44 -47.68 -40.27
CA MET A 625 -22.70 -47.90 -40.97
C MET A 625 -22.44 -48.56 -42.34
N PRO A 626 -23.43 -49.17 -42.95
CA PRO A 626 -23.26 -49.81 -44.27
C PRO A 626 -22.75 -48.86 -45.36
N TYR A 627 -23.01 -47.58 -45.24
CA TYR A 627 -22.62 -46.53 -46.19
C TYR A 627 -21.38 -45.73 -45.82
N GLY A 628 -20.74 -46.02 -44.67
CA GLY A 628 -19.55 -45.30 -44.25
C GLY A 628 -19.34 -45.33 -42.72
N ALA A 629 -18.42 -44.51 -42.25
CA ALA A 629 -18.10 -44.40 -40.85
C ALA A 629 -18.29 -42.96 -40.37
N PHE A 630 -18.78 -42.79 -39.16
CA PHE A 630 -18.78 -41.51 -38.47
C PHE A 630 -17.48 -41.34 -37.67
N ILE A 631 -16.76 -40.29 -37.99
CA ILE A 631 -15.46 -39.99 -37.38
C ILE A 631 -15.60 -38.71 -36.58
N GLU A 632 -15.33 -38.77 -35.28
CA GLU A 632 -15.12 -37.56 -34.47
C GLU A 632 -13.73 -37.03 -34.79
N PHE A 633 -13.64 -36.01 -35.66
CA PHE A 633 -12.40 -35.41 -36.13
C PHE A 633 -12.01 -34.17 -35.36
N LEU A 634 -12.95 -33.60 -34.62
CA LEU A 634 -12.76 -32.56 -33.60
C LEU A 634 -13.69 -32.87 -32.43
N PRO A 635 -13.36 -32.47 -31.19
CA PRO A 635 -14.22 -32.74 -30.04
C PRO A 635 -15.67 -32.29 -30.26
N GLY A 636 -16.61 -33.24 -30.13
CA GLY A 636 -18.02 -32.98 -30.34
C GLY A 636 -18.44 -32.72 -31.80
N LYS A 637 -17.56 -32.94 -32.78
CA LYS A 637 -17.83 -32.76 -34.19
C LYS A 637 -17.55 -34.03 -34.97
N ASP A 638 -18.64 -34.66 -35.41
CA ASP A 638 -18.61 -35.88 -36.19
C ASP A 638 -18.77 -35.56 -37.69
N GLY A 639 -17.92 -36.18 -38.49
CA GLY A 639 -18.02 -36.12 -39.93
C GLY A 639 -18.28 -37.49 -40.53
N LEU A 640 -18.97 -37.53 -41.67
CA LEU A 640 -19.19 -38.78 -42.41
C LEU A 640 -18.03 -39.07 -43.35
N LEU A 641 -17.32 -40.16 -43.10
CA LEU A 641 -16.41 -40.79 -44.04
C LEU A 641 -17.21 -41.80 -44.86
N HIS A 642 -17.77 -41.33 -46.00
CA HIS A 642 -18.54 -42.19 -46.87
C HIS A 642 -17.66 -43.35 -47.42
N ILE A 643 -18.27 -44.54 -47.61
CA ILE A 643 -17.54 -45.74 -48.06
C ILE A 643 -16.67 -45.48 -49.34
N SER A 644 -17.18 -44.64 -50.23
CA SER A 644 -16.47 -44.25 -51.48
C SER A 644 -15.26 -43.30 -51.24
N GLU A 645 -15.12 -42.76 -50.02
CA GLU A 645 -14.07 -41.83 -49.62
C GLU A 645 -13.00 -42.49 -48.73
N ILE A 646 -13.17 -43.78 -48.43
CA ILE A 646 -12.23 -44.52 -47.58
C ILE A 646 -10.98 -44.95 -48.33
N ASP A 647 -11.13 -45.49 -49.55
CA ASP A 647 -10.07 -46.03 -50.39
C ASP A 647 -10.33 -45.73 -51.88
N TRP A 648 -9.32 -45.76 -52.70
CA TRP A 648 -9.44 -45.70 -54.16
C TRP A 648 -10.00 -46.99 -54.75
N LYS A 649 -9.88 -48.10 -54.01
CA LYS A 649 -10.51 -49.40 -54.36
C LYS A 649 -11.96 -49.37 -53.92
N ARG A 650 -12.86 -49.94 -54.76
CA ARG A 650 -14.25 -50.09 -54.38
C ARG A 650 -14.37 -51.09 -53.24
N LEU A 651 -14.99 -50.64 -52.14
CA LEU A 651 -15.25 -51.44 -50.95
C LEU A 651 -16.74 -51.78 -50.89
N GLU A 652 -17.09 -53.00 -50.44
CA GLU A 652 -18.49 -53.39 -50.16
C GLU A 652 -18.87 -53.13 -48.71
N THR A 653 -17.88 -53.23 -47.79
CA THR A 653 -18.05 -52.89 -46.36
C THR A 653 -16.87 -52.01 -45.88
N VAL A 654 -17.11 -51.28 -44.79
CA VAL A 654 -16.10 -50.40 -44.15
C VAL A 654 -14.95 -51.24 -43.56
N GLU A 655 -15.29 -52.41 -43.03
CA GLU A 655 -14.37 -53.34 -42.38
C GLU A 655 -13.31 -53.91 -43.37
N GLU A 656 -13.61 -53.97 -44.66
CA GLU A 656 -12.64 -54.37 -45.69
C GLU A 656 -11.42 -53.43 -45.75
N ALA A 657 -11.56 -52.22 -45.31
CA ALA A 657 -10.44 -51.28 -45.18
C ALA A 657 -9.64 -51.44 -43.88
N GLY A 658 -10.02 -52.38 -43.02
CA GLY A 658 -9.38 -52.62 -41.74
C GLY A 658 -9.76 -51.61 -40.68
N ILE A 659 -10.83 -50.83 -40.86
CA ILE A 659 -11.32 -49.82 -39.94
C ILE A 659 -12.32 -50.42 -38.96
N LYS A 660 -12.11 -50.20 -37.68
CA LYS A 660 -12.98 -50.65 -36.57
C LYS A 660 -13.43 -49.46 -35.73
N GLU A 661 -14.55 -49.61 -35.04
CA GLU A 661 -14.97 -48.65 -34.04
C GLU A 661 -13.91 -48.48 -32.97
N GLY A 662 -13.60 -47.23 -32.63
CA GLY A 662 -12.54 -46.87 -31.68
C GLY A 662 -11.18 -46.60 -32.30
N ASP A 663 -10.95 -46.95 -33.58
CA ASP A 663 -9.69 -46.69 -34.26
C ASP A 663 -9.47 -45.18 -34.46
N GLU A 664 -8.20 -44.75 -34.40
CA GLU A 664 -7.78 -43.43 -34.80
C GLU A 664 -7.27 -43.43 -36.23
N ILE A 665 -7.86 -42.63 -37.08
CA ILE A 665 -7.48 -42.54 -38.51
C ILE A 665 -7.30 -41.09 -38.94
N GLU A 666 -6.43 -40.88 -39.91
CA GLU A 666 -6.27 -39.57 -40.55
C GLU A 666 -7.35 -39.37 -41.64
N VAL A 667 -8.03 -38.25 -41.59
CA VAL A 667 -9.08 -37.87 -42.56
C VAL A 667 -8.94 -36.41 -42.92
N LYS A 668 -9.26 -36.09 -44.18
CA LYS A 668 -9.28 -34.70 -44.66
C LYS A 668 -10.73 -34.24 -44.72
N LEU A 669 -11.01 -33.03 -44.20
CA LEU A 669 -12.30 -32.39 -44.38
C LEU A 669 -12.41 -31.86 -45.82
N ILE A 670 -13.29 -32.47 -46.64
CA ILE A 670 -13.41 -32.16 -48.05
C ILE A 670 -14.57 -31.18 -48.36
N ASP A 671 -15.59 -31.18 -47.54
CA ASP A 671 -16.76 -30.32 -47.74
C ASP A 671 -17.59 -30.20 -46.47
N ILE A 672 -18.28 -29.05 -46.35
CA ILE A 672 -19.30 -28.80 -45.34
C ILE A 672 -20.62 -28.53 -46.06
N ASP A 673 -21.62 -29.35 -45.85
CA ASP A 673 -22.92 -29.17 -46.49
C ASP A 673 -23.54 -27.84 -46.06
N PRO A 674 -23.79 -26.87 -46.98
CA PRO A 674 -24.25 -25.55 -46.61
C PRO A 674 -25.69 -25.51 -46.08
N LYS A 675 -26.48 -26.56 -46.29
CA LYS A 675 -27.87 -26.66 -45.82
C LYS A 675 -28.01 -27.36 -44.47
N THR A 676 -27.21 -28.39 -44.26
CA THR A 676 -27.33 -29.27 -43.09
C THR A 676 -26.17 -29.08 -42.08
N GLY A 677 -25.10 -28.36 -42.47
CA GLY A 677 -23.90 -28.16 -41.66
C GLY A 677 -23.10 -29.48 -41.46
N LYS A 678 -23.42 -30.57 -42.17
CA LYS A 678 -22.76 -31.84 -42.02
C LYS A 678 -21.37 -31.83 -42.68
N PHE A 679 -20.40 -32.42 -41.97
CA PHE A 679 -19.02 -32.53 -42.41
C PHE A 679 -18.81 -33.78 -43.26
N LYS A 680 -18.16 -33.63 -44.42
CA LYS A 680 -17.77 -34.71 -45.29
C LYS A 680 -16.26 -34.92 -45.23
N LEU A 681 -15.87 -36.14 -44.91
CA LEU A 681 -14.47 -36.53 -44.72
C LEU A 681 -14.02 -37.46 -45.86
N SER A 682 -12.71 -37.43 -46.15
CA SER A 682 -12.09 -38.36 -47.10
C SER A 682 -10.74 -38.84 -46.53
N ARG A 683 -10.54 -40.14 -46.59
CA ARG A 683 -9.25 -40.79 -46.31
C ARG A 683 -8.46 -41.03 -47.59
N LYS A 684 -9.18 -41.41 -48.68
CA LYS A 684 -8.52 -41.76 -49.95
C LYS A 684 -7.66 -40.64 -50.53
N VAL A 685 -8.05 -39.37 -50.31
CA VAL A 685 -7.28 -38.22 -50.80
C VAL A 685 -5.88 -38.06 -50.14
N LEU A 686 -5.66 -38.75 -49.03
CA LEU A 686 -4.37 -38.83 -48.33
C LEU A 686 -3.53 -40.00 -48.80
N MET A 687 -4.08 -40.89 -49.63
CA MET A 687 -3.43 -42.07 -50.16
C MET A 687 -2.96 -41.84 -51.60
N PRO A 688 -1.85 -42.47 -52.01
CA PRO A 688 -1.40 -42.37 -53.40
C PRO A 688 -2.47 -42.90 -54.35
N ARG A 689 -2.74 -42.13 -55.41
CA ARG A 689 -3.73 -42.55 -56.41
C ARG A 689 -3.13 -43.71 -57.24
N PRO A 690 -3.85 -44.84 -57.37
CA PRO A 690 -3.35 -45.95 -58.21
C PRO A 690 -3.15 -45.47 -59.66
N GLU A 691 -2.04 -45.82 -60.26
CA GLU A 691 -1.80 -45.58 -61.68
C GLU A 691 -2.89 -46.34 -62.45
N LYS A 692 -3.54 -45.63 -63.40
CA LYS A 692 -4.44 -46.29 -64.37
C LYS A 692 -3.61 -47.24 -65.20
N LYS A 693 -3.83 -48.57 -65.02
CA LYS A 693 -3.38 -49.55 -65.97
C LYS A 693 -4.21 -49.50 -67.24
#